data_6a3556116fd3aac1d734bb96d8953990
#
_entry.id   6a3556116fd3aac1d734bb96d8953990
#
_cell.length_a   1.000
_cell.length_b   1.000
_cell.length_c   1.000
_cell.angle_alpha   90.00
_cell.angle_beta   90.00
_cell.angle_gamma   90.00
#
_symmetry.space_group_name_H-M   'P 1'
#
loop_
_entity.id
_entity.type
_entity.pdbx_description
1 polymer ?
#
loop_
_entity_poly.entity_id
_entity_poly.type
_entity_poly.pdbx_seq_one_letter_code
_entity_poly.pdbx_strand_id
1 'polypeptide(L)'
;MRNFNKLNIDVRGHGSGRVKTFCPFCHGTRHNKRDRSLSVDIDKGLYLCHYCGAKGYVPDEAEERARELRRLRRDEAMRRPVQRKYPRPAWHPELMQLPEEIANYLTEERKISLETARKLRVTAQQTKTHLNPPKTHLNPPKTHLNPPCEGGLENSTGNEVRETHLNSPETHLNPPCKGGLGNSTDNDVRSIQAPSLTGRDGVGLGLGLGLGLGLGLGLGLSLSFNYFDRGQLVNIKTRTLDKQFTLVRGAELIPYNVDAIYDRPVCYITEGEFDTLTLVECGFPETISVPGGGNSNLSWMDRFVETHFEDKEQIILALDNDAVGLKLRDELTRRLGAERCRVVRWTEGCKDANEVLCRHGREEVIRCIEAAEEVPIEGVFTAEDVGEGLDALFENGMQRGAEVGLFNLDRLCTFEPGRFMVITGRPGDGKSEFLDELVLRLCLRHGWRPAYFTPENVPIEYHLRKLIEKLTGYKFECGGRMTPDLYRAAKRWCAENVHHILPPDDRYTLDEVLQRARQLVARRGVRIVVIDPLNRLETDEKESAMTELQLISDRLNRMVRFAAQHRVLFILVAHPRKVNRANLNGEKRRVEMNDINGSADFGNKANYCLVIDRDDTQRRTTVFVDKVRFKHLGTRGECTMHYDPVSGRYLPLTYDPDGLGGLKPHIHWANFNIRWVNPQGESRMGEEEERLQDARENKGQFRIREE
;
A
#
# COMPACT_ATOMS: atom_id res chain seq x y z
N MET A 1 32.29 19.58 11.47
CA MET A 1 32.66 20.80 10.67
C MET A 1 32.60 20.45 9.19
N ARG A 2 32.18 21.37 8.31
CA ARG A 2 32.14 21.10 6.86
C ARG A 2 33.53 21.17 6.26
N ASN A 3 33.93 20.17 5.47
CA ASN A 3 35.29 20.09 4.90
C ASN A 3 35.32 20.62 3.45
N PHE A 4 35.39 21.93 3.29
CA PHE A 4 35.50 22.60 1.98
C PHE A 4 36.80 22.30 1.24
N ASN A 5 37.84 21.84 1.95
CA ASN A 5 39.13 21.51 1.33
C ASN A 5 39.05 20.31 0.37
N LYS A 6 38.07 19.41 0.53
CA LYS A 6 37.83 18.30 -0.41
C LYS A 6 37.55 18.79 -1.84
N LEU A 7 36.98 19.98 -1.98
CA LEU A 7 36.68 20.61 -3.27
C LEU A 7 37.69 21.72 -3.63
N ASN A 8 38.80 21.84 -2.88
CA ASN A 8 39.77 22.92 -3.02
C ASN A 8 39.15 24.33 -2.87
N ILE A 9 38.09 24.48 -2.09
CA ILE A 9 37.47 25.74 -1.77
C ILE A 9 38.12 26.31 -0.51
N ASP A 10 38.83 27.41 -0.65
CA ASP A 10 39.52 28.03 0.46
C ASP A 10 38.58 28.94 1.29
N VAL A 11 38.28 28.53 2.49
CA VAL A 11 37.50 29.28 3.49
C VAL A 11 38.29 29.55 4.78
N ARG A 12 39.62 29.41 4.74
CA ARG A 12 40.49 29.61 5.90
C ARG A 12 40.30 31.00 6.49
N GLY A 13 40.29 31.07 7.81
CA GLY A 13 40.05 32.31 8.57
C GLY A 13 38.58 32.67 8.81
N HIS A 14 37.64 31.84 8.31
CA HIS A 14 36.20 32.05 8.49
C HIS A 14 35.58 30.79 9.10
N GLY A 15 34.97 30.89 10.28
CA GLY A 15 34.32 29.79 10.99
C GLY A 15 32.83 29.64 10.67
N SER A 16 32.17 30.71 10.19
CA SER A 16 30.73 30.75 9.91
C SER A 16 30.39 31.87 8.95
N GLY A 17 29.16 31.93 8.45
CA GLY A 17 28.64 33.00 7.60
C GLY A 17 28.96 32.84 6.11
N ARG A 18 28.77 33.93 5.34
CA ARG A 18 28.99 33.94 3.89
C ARG A 18 30.32 34.55 3.55
N VAL A 19 31.09 33.84 2.71
CA VAL A 19 32.44 34.25 2.28
C VAL A 19 32.52 34.24 0.77
N LYS A 20 33.28 35.22 0.20
CA LYS A 20 33.68 35.21 -1.21
C LYS A 20 35.14 34.77 -1.33
N THR A 21 35.35 33.74 -2.14
CA THR A 21 36.67 33.13 -2.38
C THR A 21 36.92 32.86 -3.85
N PHE A 22 38.09 32.34 -4.19
CA PHE A 22 38.42 31.94 -5.55
C PHE A 22 37.70 30.64 -5.93
N CYS A 23 37.19 30.58 -7.14
CA CYS A 23 36.52 29.39 -7.63
C CYS A 23 37.56 28.35 -8.10
N PRO A 24 37.67 27.18 -7.51
CA PRO A 24 38.62 26.16 -7.93
C PRO A 24 38.34 25.60 -9.34
N PHE A 25 37.09 25.71 -9.79
CA PHE A 25 36.65 25.16 -11.10
C PHE A 25 36.98 26.04 -12.28
N CYS A 26 37.17 27.38 -12.11
CA CYS A 26 37.41 28.27 -13.20
C CYS A 26 38.53 29.31 -12.95
N HIS A 27 39.12 29.36 -11.77
CA HIS A 27 40.15 30.36 -11.44
C HIS A 27 41.39 30.24 -12.34
N GLY A 28 41.81 29.03 -12.68
CA GLY A 28 42.99 28.77 -13.51
C GLY A 28 42.87 29.25 -14.96
N THR A 29 41.66 29.33 -15.49
CA THR A 29 41.36 29.68 -16.90
C THR A 29 40.99 31.17 -17.10
N ARG A 30 41.00 31.99 -16.05
CA ARG A 30 40.55 33.38 -16.07
C ARG A 30 41.64 34.36 -16.38
N HIS A 31 41.30 35.44 -17.09
CA HIS A 31 42.17 36.59 -17.29
C HIS A 31 42.39 37.38 -15.99
N ASN A 32 41.34 37.61 -15.20
CA ASN A 32 41.45 38.31 -13.92
C ASN A 32 41.58 37.31 -12.76
N LYS A 33 42.80 37.06 -12.31
CA LYS A 33 43.13 36.16 -11.21
C LYS A 33 42.85 36.71 -9.80
N ARG A 34 42.44 37.99 -9.68
CA ARG A 34 42.13 38.64 -8.39
C ARG A 34 40.63 38.54 -8.04
N ASP A 35 39.80 38.06 -8.95
CA ASP A 35 38.35 38.00 -8.78
C ASP A 35 37.92 36.83 -7.91
N ARG A 36 37.26 37.13 -6.76
CA ARG A 36 36.66 36.18 -5.82
C ARG A 36 35.19 35.97 -6.17
N SER A 37 34.89 35.19 -7.17
CA SER A 37 33.56 34.99 -7.71
C SER A 37 32.77 33.83 -7.08
N LEU A 38 33.41 33.01 -6.23
CA LEU A 38 32.73 31.94 -5.53
C LEU A 38 32.17 32.47 -4.21
N SER A 39 30.87 32.52 -4.08
CA SER A 39 30.18 32.75 -2.82
C SER A 39 30.00 31.41 -2.09
N VAL A 40 30.40 31.35 -0.84
CA VAL A 40 30.27 30.14 0.04
C VAL A 40 29.51 30.53 1.27
N ASP A 41 28.45 29.82 1.56
CA ASP A 41 27.73 29.87 2.84
C ASP A 41 28.24 28.72 3.70
N ILE A 42 29.07 29.02 4.69
CA ILE A 42 29.77 28.02 5.50
C ILE A 42 28.77 27.25 6.39
N ASP A 43 27.79 27.94 6.92
CA ASP A 43 26.81 27.34 7.84
C ASP A 43 25.90 26.35 7.09
N LYS A 44 25.46 26.72 5.91
CA LYS A 44 24.62 25.90 5.06
C LYS A 44 25.39 24.92 4.18
N GLY A 45 26.70 25.09 4.05
CA GLY A 45 27.54 24.26 3.16
C GLY A 45 27.37 24.54 1.66
N LEU A 46 26.67 25.61 1.29
CA LEU A 46 26.37 25.93 -0.11
C LEU A 46 27.47 26.76 -0.74
N TYR A 47 27.74 26.53 -2.03
CA TYR A 47 28.60 27.39 -2.80
C TYR A 47 28.03 27.67 -4.21
N LEU A 48 28.29 28.86 -4.72
CA LEU A 48 27.89 29.31 -6.07
C LEU A 48 28.97 30.23 -6.67
N CYS A 49 29.44 29.87 -7.83
CA CYS A 49 30.34 30.72 -8.61
C CYS A 49 29.53 31.60 -9.58
N HIS A 50 29.56 32.89 -9.39
CA HIS A 50 28.86 33.87 -10.24
C HIS A 50 29.50 34.05 -11.63
N TYR A 51 30.65 33.42 -11.91
CA TYR A 51 31.30 33.48 -13.22
C TYR A 51 31.06 32.23 -14.07
N CYS A 52 31.30 31.04 -13.54
CA CYS A 52 31.17 29.79 -14.31
C CYS A 52 29.91 29.00 -13.97
N GLY A 53 29.07 29.51 -13.06
CA GLY A 53 27.84 28.82 -12.65
C GLY A 53 28.04 27.61 -11.76
N ALA A 54 29.28 27.21 -11.45
CA ALA A 54 29.53 26.04 -10.56
C ALA A 54 28.87 26.24 -9.20
N LYS A 55 27.95 25.39 -8.87
CA LYS A 55 27.19 25.39 -7.59
C LYS A 55 27.22 23.99 -6.96
N GLY A 56 27.06 23.94 -5.65
CA GLY A 56 26.99 22.67 -4.95
C GLY A 56 26.92 22.82 -3.44
N TYR A 57 27.03 21.68 -2.78
CA TYR A 57 26.86 21.53 -1.35
C TYR A 57 28.00 20.71 -0.74
N VAL A 58 28.50 21.13 0.42
CA VAL A 58 29.51 20.44 1.21
C VAL A 58 28.87 19.94 2.51
N PRO A 59 28.70 18.62 2.69
CA PRO A 59 28.11 18.06 3.91
C PRO A 59 29.01 18.25 5.13
N ASP A 60 28.43 18.21 6.31
CA ASP A 60 29.20 18.07 7.54
C ASP A 60 29.57 16.62 7.82
N GLU A 61 30.41 16.41 8.86
CA GLU A 61 30.90 15.05 9.21
C GLU A 61 29.77 14.08 9.62
N ALA A 62 28.70 14.60 10.24
CA ALA A 62 27.57 13.77 10.63
C ALA A 62 26.75 13.35 9.40
N GLU A 63 26.54 14.26 8.46
CA GLU A 63 25.91 14.00 7.19
C GLU A 63 26.74 13.03 6.33
N GLU A 64 28.08 13.19 6.28
CA GLU A 64 28.97 12.26 5.58
C GLU A 64 28.89 10.84 6.17
N ARG A 65 28.95 10.70 7.49
CA ARG A 65 28.77 9.40 8.18
C ARG A 65 27.41 8.80 7.89
N ALA A 66 26.37 9.62 7.91
CA ALA A 66 25.02 9.15 7.59
C ALA A 66 24.91 8.68 6.12
N ARG A 67 25.56 9.36 5.17
CA ARG A 67 25.65 8.93 3.77
C ARG A 67 26.40 7.59 3.62
N GLU A 68 27.52 7.45 4.29
CA GLU A 68 28.32 6.23 4.27
C GLU A 68 27.53 5.04 4.87
N LEU A 69 26.87 5.23 5.99
CA LEU A 69 25.99 4.22 6.59
C LEU A 69 24.84 3.82 5.67
N ARG A 70 24.21 4.78 5.00
CA ARG A 70 23.15 4.49 4.02
C ARG A 70 23.71 3.66 2.86
N ARG A 71 24.87 4.03 2.34
CA ARG A 71 25.55 3.28 1.27
C ARG A 71 25.87 1.84 1.69
N LEU A 72 26.42 1.64 2.89
CA LEU A 72 26.71 0.31 3.41
C LEU A 72 25.45 -0.54 3.57
N ARG A 73 24.36 0.03 4.08
CA ARG A 73 23.06 -0.66 4.19
C ARG A 73 22.50 -1.05 2.82
N ARG A 74 22.58 -0.15 1.86
CA ARG A 74 22.17 -0.43 0.48
C ARG A 74 22.97 -1.60 -0.10
N ASP A 75 24.30 -1.56 0.02
CA ASP A 75 25.18 -2.60 -0.53
C ASP A 75 24.93 -3.95 0.13
N GLU A 76 24.63 -3.97 1.42
CA GLU A 76 24.20 -5.18 2.13
C GLU A 76 22.85 -5.69 1.61
N ALA A 77 21.87 -4.81 1.46
CA ALA A 77 20.54 -5.16 0.93
C ALA A 77 20.65 -5.72 -0.50
N MET A 78 21.53 -5.16 -1.32
CA MET A 78 21.79 -5.62 -2.69
C MET A 78 22.40 -7.03 -2.77
N ARG A 79 23.11 -7.47 -1.73
CA ARG A 79 23.70 -8.82 -1.65
C ARG A 79 22.70 -9.89 -1.24
N ARG A 80 21.55 -9.51 -0.66
CA ARG A 80 20.53 -10.47 -0.24
C ARG A 80 19.92 -11.18 -1.46
N PRO A 81 19.81 -12.52 -1.47
CA PRO A 81 19.23 -13.23 -2.60
C PRO A 81 17.75 -12.91 -2.75
N VAL A 82 17.31 -12.64 -3.97
CA VAL A 82 15.89 -12.46 -4.27
C VAL A 82 15.24 -13.84 -4.29
N GLN A 83 14.40 -14.13 -3.30
CA GLN A 83 13.77 -15.44 -3.13
C GLN A 83 12.62 -15.74 -4.11
N ARG A 84 12.05 -14.72 -4.75
CA ARG A 84 10.90 -14.88 -5.65
C ARG A 84 11.35 -15.04 -7.09
N LYS A 85 10.91 -16.13 -7.76
CA LYS A 85 11.09 -16.33 -9.19
C LYS A 85 9.83 -15.84 -9.91
N TYR A 86 9.96 -14.77 -10.67
CA TYR A 86 8.94 -14.27 -11.58
C TYR A 86 9.23 -14.71 -13.00
N PRO A 87 8.22 -14.96 -13.85
CA PRO A 87 8.44 -15.17 -15.28
C PRO A 87 9.06 -13.90 -15.87
N ARG A 88 10.15 -14.04 -16.62
CA ARG A 88 10.82 -12.93 -17.30
C ARG A 88 10.52 -12.99 -18.78
N PRO A 89 10.09 -11.88 -19.40
CA PRO A 89 9.94 -11.81 -20.84
C PRO A 89 11.32 -11.86 -21.55
N ALA A 90 11.32 -12.32 -22.79
CA ALA A 90 12.52 -12.26 -23.61
C ALA A 90 12.78 -10.83 -24.11
N TRP A 91 14.06 -10.42 -24.15
CA TRP A 91 14.46 -9.14 -24.71
C TRP A 91 14.72 -9.26 -26.22
N HIS A 92 14.07 -8.41 -27.01
CA HIS A 92 14.14 -8.36 -28.45
C HIS A 92 14.63 -6.99 -28.94
N PRO A 93 15.96 -6.75 -29.00
CA PRO A 93 16.53 -5.45 -29.35
C PRO A 93 16.18 -5.01 -30.77
N GLU A 94 15.88 -5.94 -31.69
CA GLU A 94 15.42 -5.67 -33.03
C GLU A 94 14.10 -4.88 -33.07
N LEU A 95 13.26 -5.01 -32.06
CA LEU A 95 11.99 -4.26 -31.93
C LEU A 95 12.19 -2.77 -31.54
N MET A 96 13.43 -2.33 -31.33
CA MET A 96 13.76 -0.91 -31.11
C MET A 96 13.74 -0.10 -32.44
N GLN A 97 13.67 -0.74 -33.59
CA GLN A 97 13.36 -0.09 -34.85
C GLN A 97 11.84 0.20 -34.87
N LEU A 98 11.48 1.43 -34.50
CA LEU A 98 10.09 1.82 -34.41
C LEU A 98 9.47 2.01 -35.78
N PRO A 99 8.25 1.48 -36.05
CA PRO A 99 7.47 1.83 -37.22
C PRO A 99 7.23 3.33 -37.31
N GLU A 100 7.10 3.84 -38.53
CA GLU A 100 6.92 5.27 -38.83
C GLU A 100 5.74 5.89 -38.03
N GLU A 101 4.62 5.19 -37.95
CA GLU A 101 3.44 5.61 -37.19
C GLU A 101 3.74 5.83 -35.71
N ILE A 102 4.48 4.92 -35.08
CA ILE A 102 4.90 5.04 -33.67
C ILE A 102 5.98 6.14 -33.52
N ALA A 103 6.89 6.22 -34.47
CA ALA A 103 7.90 7.28 -34.48
C ALA A 103 7.25 8.67 -34.54
N ASN A 104 6.30 8.86 -35.46
CA ASN A 104 5.54 10.12 -35.59
C ASN A 104 4.71 10.42 -34.35
N TYR A 105 4.04 9.41 -33.76
CA TYR A 105 3.33 9.59 -32.49
C TYR A 105 4.24 10.11 -31.37
N LEU A 106 5.45 9.57 -31.24
CA LEU A 106 6.41 10.03 -30.23
C LEU A 106 6.90 11.45 -30.52
N THR A 107 7.30 11.75 -31.76
CA THR A 107 7.94 13.03 -32.10
C THR A 107 6.94 14.16 -32.27
N GLU A 108 5.81 13.92 -32.93
CA GLU A 108 4.84 14.97 -33.25
C GLU A 108 3.81 15.21 -32.15
N GLU A 109 3.26 14.11 -31.58
CA GLU A 109 2.21 14.25 -30.58
C GLU A 109 2.77 14.37 -29.16
N ARG A 110 3.83 13.60 -28.84
CA ARG A 110 4.41 13.55 -27.50
C ARG A 110 5.65 14.42 -27.32
N LYS A 111 6.21 14.95 -28.41
CA LYS A 111 7.42 15.76 -28.42
C LYS A 111 8.64 15.06 -27.81
N ILE A 112 8.70 13.73 -27.94
CA ILE A 112 9.80 12.89 -27.46
C ILE A 112 10.66 12.46 -28.65
N SER A 113 11.96 12.73 -28.58
CA SER A 113 12.90 12.33 -29.63
C SER A 113 13.07 10.82 -29.71
N LEU A 114 13.39 10.33 -30.92
CA LEU A 114 13.70 8.91 -31.11
C LEU A 114 15.00 8.49 -30.39
N GLU A 115 15.88 9.45 -30.10
CA GLU A 115 17.05 9.21 -29.27
C GLU A 115 16.67 8.85 -27.84
N THR A 116 15.79 9.64 -27.20
CA THR A 116 15.25 9.35 -25.87
C THR A 116 14.49 8.05 -25.85
N ALA A 117 13.64 7.77 -26.83
CA ALA A 117 12.93 6.50 -26.94
C ALA A 117 13.90 5.30 -27.03
N ARG A 118 14.98 5.44 -27.80
CA ARG A 118 16.03 4.41 -27.91
C ARG A 118 16.82 4.24 -26.62
N LYS A 119 17.19 5.35 -25.98
CA LYS A 119 17.89 5.35 -24.68
C LYS A 119 17.11 4.62 -23.60
N LEU A 120 15.80 4.79 -23.57
CA LEU A 120 14.89 4.14 -22.63
C LEU A 120 14.36 2.79 -23.14
N ARG A 121 14.93 2.26 -24.23
CA ARG A 121 14.64 0.94 -24.79
C ARG A 121 13.16 0.72 -25.08
N VAL A 122 12.50 1.76 -25.59
CA VAL A 122 11.12 1.69 -26.07
C VAL A 122 11.08 0.84 -27.33
N THR A 123 10.09 -0.05 -27.46
CA THR A 123 9.88 -0.92 -28.61
C THR A 123 8.46 -0.83 -29.13
N ALA A 124 8.22 -1.33 -30.33
CA ALA A 124 6.88 -1.45 -30.89
C ALA A 124 6.56 -2.91 -31.20
N GLN A 125 5.29 -3.30 -31.01
CA GLN A 125 4.81 -4.63 -31.30
C GLN A 125 3.50 -4.56 -32.09
N GLN A 126 3.28 -5.56 -32.95
CA GLN A 126 1.98 -5.79 -33.57
C GLN A 126 1.13 -6.60 -32.59
N THR A 127 0.03 -6.07 -32.15
CA THR A 127 -0.92 -6.75 -31.28
C THR A 127 -2.15 -7.17 -32.08
N LYS A 128 -2.60 -8.41 -31.86
CA LYS A 128 -3.92 -8.85 -32.38
C LYS A 128 -4.98 -8.12 -31.57
N THR A 129 -5.61 -7.13 -32.15
CA THR A 129 -6.77 -6.48 -31.52
C THR A 129 -7.94 -7.48 -31.58
N HIS A 130 -8.37 -7.98 -30.41
CA HIS A 130 -9.70 -8.55 -30.28
C HIS A 130 -10.68 -7.38 -30.38
N LEU A 131 -11.23 -7.16 -31.57
CA LEU A 131 -12.38 -6.30 -31.74
C LEU A 131 -13.54 -6.95 -30.99
N ASN A 132 -13.85 -6.45 -29.78
CA ASN A 132 -15.17 -6.69 -29.23
C ASN A 132 -16.17 -6.06 -30.19
N PRO A 133 -17.16 -6.83 -30.71
CA PRO A 133 -18.20 -6.25 -31.55
C PRO A 133 -18.91 -5.15 -30.72
N PRO A 134 -19.34 -4.04 -31.37
CA PRO A 134 -20.06 -3.01 -30.68
C PRO A 134 -21.30 -3.62 -30.04
N LYS A 135 -21.54 -3.35 -28.75
CA LYS A 135 -22.75 -3.72 -28.03
C LYS A 135 -23.91 -2.95 -28.69
N THR A 136 -24.50 -3.51 -29.72
CA THR A 136 -25.79 -3.05 -30.24
C THR A 136 -26.84 -3.47 -29.23
N HIS A 137 -27.35 -2.53 -28.47
CA HIS A 137 -28.57 -2.67 -27.71
C HIS A 137 -29.75 -2.77 -28.68
N LEU A 138 -30.06 -3.99 -29.11
CA LEU A 138 -31.35 -4.33 -29.72
C LEU A 138 -32.01 -5.29 -28.75
N ASN A 139 -32.93 -4.73 -27.94
CA ASN A 139 -33.89 -5.53 -27.19
C ASN A 139 -34.74 -6.32 -28.20
N PRO A 140 -34.82 -7.66 -28.08
CA PRO A 140 -35.83 -8.41 -28.85
C PRO A 140 -37.21 -8.15 -28.23
N PRO A 141 -38.28 -8.06 -29.05
CA PRO A 141 -39.63 -7.83 -28.55
C PRO A 141 -40.10 -9.02 -27.71
N LYS A 142 -40.70 -8.72 -26.57
CA LYS A 142 -41.41 -9.70 -25.72
C LYS A 142 -42.63 -10.23 -26.48
N THR A 143 -42.59 -11.45 -26.93
CA THR A 143 -43.77 -12.21 -27.33
C THR A 143 -44.20 -13.06 -26.15
N HIS A 144 -45.36 -12.70 -25.58
CA HIS A 144 -46.11 -13.54 -24.67
C HIS A 144 -46.66 -14.75 -25.45
N LEU A 145 -46.33 -15.95 -25.04
CA LEU A 145 -47.10 -17.14 -25.31
C LEU A 145 -47.11 -18.01 -24.07
N ASN A 146 -48.28 -18.08 -23.46
CA ASN A 146 -48.64 -19.04 -22.44
C ASN A 146 -48.74 -20.45 -23.05
N PRO A 147 -48.28 -21.49 -22.36
CA PRO A 147 -48.78 -22.85 -22.64
C PRO A 147 -49.91 -23.21 -21.70
N PRO A 148 -50.81 -24.08 -22.14
CA PRO A 148 -52.05 -24.39 -21.44
C PRO A 148 -51.88 -25.49 -20.38
N CYS A 149 -52.81 -25.41 -19.40
CA CYS A 149 -53.04 -26.40 -18.36
C CYS A 149 -53.72 -27.66 -18.91
N GLU A 150 -53.30 -28.83 -18.40
CA GLU A 150 -54.11 -30.07 -18.25
C GLU A 150 -53.23 -30.99 -17.36
N GLY A 151 -53.57 -31.56 -16.26
CA GLY A 151 -54.89 -32.07 -15.81
C GLY A 151 -54.67 -33.53 -15.37
N GLY A 152 -54.99 -33.86 -14.09
CA GLY A 152 -55.34 -35.22 -13.67
C GLY A 152 -54.27 -35.94 -12.84
N LEU A 153 -54.44 -36.03 -11.50
CA LEU A 153 -55.01 -37.16 -10.73
C LEU A 153 -54.25 -38.51 -10.88
N GLU A 154 -53.82 -39.21 -9.91
CA GLU A 154 -54.31 -39.75 -8.67
C GLU A 154 -53.21 -40.62 -7.95
N ASN A 155 -53.25 -40.62 -6.62
CA ASN A 155 -53.17 -41.75 -5.65
C ASN A 155 -52.21 -42.92 -5.89
N SER A 156 -51.39 -43.35 -4.97
CA SER A 156 -51.75 -43.95 -3.67
C SER A 156 -50.54 -44.66 -3.06
N THR A 157 -50.43 -44.52 -1.79
CA THR A 157 -50.12 -45.54 -0.74
C THR A 157 -49.00 -46.57 -0.94
N GLY A 158 -48.23 -46.68 0.13
CA GLY A 158 -47.83 -48.00 0.62
C GLY A 158 -46.37 -48.08 1.13
N ASN A 159 -46.21 -47.97 2.39
CA ASN A 159 -45.55 -48.82 3.39
C ASN A 159 -44.45 -49.79 2.94
N GLU A 160 -43.45 -49.80 3.72
CA GLU A 160 -42.84 -50.79 4.64
C GLU A 160 -41.33 -50.94 4.48
N VAL A 161 -40.64 -50.55 5.52
CA VAL A 161 -39.85 -51.34 6.51
C VAL A 161 -39.14 -52.58 5.95
N ARG A 162 -37.82 -52.60 5.99
CA ARG A 162 -37.06 -53.64 6.72
C ARG A 162 -35.55 -53.34 6.76
N GLU A 163 -35.09 -53.39 7.98
CA GLU A 163 -33.70 -53.64 8.41
C GLU A 163 -33.10 -54.90 7.79
N THR A 164 -31.78 -54.95 7.64
CA THR A 164 -30.90 -55.94 8.32
C THR A 164 -29.45 -55.78 7.85
N HIS A 165 -28.63 -55.50 8.84
CA HIS A 165 -27.45 -56.26 9.34
C HIS A 165 -26.24 -56.50 8.44
N LEU A 166 -25.11 -55.97 9.01
CA LEU A 166 -23.86 -56.68 9.36
C LEU A 166 -22.96 -57.25 8.24
N ASN A 167 -21.73 -56.70 8.13
CA ASN A 167 -20.52 -57.33 8.69
C ASN A 167 -19.27 -56.60 8.16
N SER A 168 -18.46 -56.19 9.12
CA SER A 168 -17.00 -56.11 8.95
C SER A 168 -16.41 -57.52 9.05
N PRO A 169 -15.19 -57.80 8.63
CA PRO A 169 -14.03 -57.46 9.43
C PRO A 169 -12.72 -57.14 8.66
N GLU A 170 -11.87 -56.37 9.32
CA GLU A 170 -10.45 -56.66 9.69
C GLU A 170 -9.54 -57.19 8.59
N THR A 171 -8.40 -56.67 8.42
CA THR A 171 -7.12 -56.45 9.09
C THR A 171 -6.00 -56.57 8.06
N HIS A 172 -4.99 -55.84 8.14
CA HIS A 172 -3.56 -56.09 8.37
C HIS A 172 -2.65 -55.07 7.63
N LEU A 173 -2.00 -54.26 8.46
CA LEU A 173 -0.54 -54.19 8.67
C LEU A 173 0.39 -53.90 7.51
N ASN A 174 1.08 -52.77 7.67
CA ASN A 174 2.40 -52.32 7.24
C ASN A 174 3.53 -53.38 7.36
N PRO A 175 4.75 -52.98 7.09
CA PRO A 175 5.52 -52.25 6.06
C PRO A 175 6.73 -53.12 5.60
N PRO A 176 7.93 -52.62 5.31
CA PRO A 176 8.51 -51.57 4.47
C PRO A 176 9.55 -52.13 3.45
N CYS A 177 10.30 -51.26 2.84
CA CYS A 177 11.71 -51.36 2.42
C CYS A 177 12.04 -51.05 0.98
N LYS A 178 12.81 -49.98 0.87
CA LYS A 178 14.13 -49.88 0.21
C LYS A 178 14.32 -50.34 -1.25
N GLY A 179 14.82 -49.37 -2.01
CA GLY A 179 16.02 -49.58 -2.79
C GLY A 179 15.80 -49.65 -4.29
N GLY A 180 16.54 -48.80 -4.98
CA GLY A 180 16.92 -49.11 -6.35
C GLY A 180 16.95 -47.90 -7.29
N LEU A 181 18.15 -47.39 -7.46
CA LEU A 181 18.59 -46.53 -8.55
C LEU A 181 18.19 -47.10 -9.92
N GLY A 182 17.70 -46.24 -10.79
CA GLY A 182 17.54 -46.57 -12.21
C GLY A 182 17.42 -45.28 -13.02
N ASN A 183 18.53 -44.86 -13.61
CA ASN A 183 18.59 -43.86 -14.68
C ASN A 183 17.71 -44.33 -15.87
N SER A 184 16.92 -43.43 -16.39
CA SER A 184 16.71 -43.35 -17.83
C SER A 184 16.19 -41.96 -18.21
N THR A 185 17.02 -41.30 -18.98
CA THR A 185 16.77 -40.19 -19.90
C THR A 185 15.57 -40.52 -20.75
N ASP A 186 14.61 -39.55 -20.87
CA ASP A 186 14.11 -39.19 -22.16
C ASP A 186 13.42 -37.82 -22.13
N ASN A 187 13.92 -37.01 -23.04
CA ASN A 187 13.43 -35.69 -23.45
C ASN A 187 12.06 -35.81 -24.15
N ASP A 188 11.13 -34.93 -23.75
CA ASP A 188 10.15 -34.46 -24.72
C ASP A 188 9.91 -32.94 -24.50
N VAL A 189 10.80 -32.20 -25.14
CA VAL A 189 10.65 -30.76 -25.41
C VAL A 189 9.82 -30.62 -26.67
N ARG A 190 8.55 -30.35 -26.55
CA ARG A 190 7.77 -29.83 -27.69
C ARG A 190 8.06 -28.34 -27.83
N SER A 191 9.05 -28.05 -28.66
CA SER A 191 9.30 -26.75 -29.28
C SER A 191 8.15 -26.35 -30.19
N ILE A 192 7.47 -25.27 -29.85
CA ILE A 192 6.60 -24.56 -30.80
C ILE A 192 7.52 -23.66 -31.61
N GLN A 193 7.79 -24.08 -32.84
CA GLN A 193 8.50 -23.34 -33.88
C GLN A 193 7.71 -22.09 -34.30
N ALA A 194 8.41 -20.96 -34.31
CA ALA A 194 7.97 -19.75 -35.03
C ALA A 194 8.08 -20.01 -36.57
N PRO A 195 7.12 -19.53 -37.37
CA PRO A 195 7.24 -19.66 -38.83
C PRO A 195 8.30 -18.71 -39.38
N SER A 196 9.23 -19.29 -40.11
CA SER A 196 10.24 -18.61 -40.95
C SER A 196 9.59 -17.89 -42.11
N LEU A 197 9.92 -16.62 -42.29
CA LEU A 197 9.65 -15.84 -43.51
C LEU A 197 10.81 -16.08 -44.51
N THR A 198 10.55 -16.88 -45.54
CA THR A 198 11.31 -16.81 -46.81
C THR A 198 10.33 -16.99 -47.95
N GLY A 199 10.35 -16.04 -48.91
CA GLY A 199 9.64 -16.21 -50.17
C GLY A 199 9.36 -14.90 -50.92
N ARG A 200 10.13 -14.67 -51.87
CA ARG A 200 10.33 -13.62 -52.88
C ARG A 200 9.11 -13.22 -53.71
N ASP A 201 9.31 -12.02 -54.29
CA ASP A 201 8.79 -11.46 -55.57
C ASP A 201 7.42 -10.79 -55.46
N GLY A 202 7.26 -9.54 -55.75
CA GLY A 202 7.56 -8.76 -56.90
C GLY A 202 6.35 -7.87 -57.26
N VAL A 203 6.57 -6.57 -57.37
CA VAL A 203 5.93 -5.59 -58.27
C VAL A 203 4.40 -5.49 -58.35
N GLY A 204 3.88 -4.25 -58.12
CA GLY A 204 2.59 -3.86 -58.68
C GLY A 204 1.91 -2.67 -58.03
N LEU A 205 2.14 -1.49 -58.58
CA LEU A 205 1.27 -0.31 -58.44
C LEU A 205 -0.17 -0.62 -58.88
N GLY A 206 -1.16 -0.19 -58.07
CA GLY A 206 -2.56 -0.27 -58.51
C GLY A 206 -3.50 0.46 -57.57
N LEU A 207 -3.84 1.71 -57.87
CA LEU A 207 -5.03 2.40 -57.40
C LEU A 207 -6.28 1.57 -57.71
N GLY A 208 -7.10 1.27 -56.68
CA GLY A 208 -8.38 0.59 -56.91
C GLY A 208 -9.30 0.76 -55.71
N LEU A 209 -10.25 1.69 -55.82
CA LEU A 209 -11.47 1.73 -54.99
C LEU A 209 -12.22 0.38 -55.15
N GLY A 210 -12.36 -0.35 -54.05
CA GLY A 210 -13.15 -1.58 -54.01
C GLY A 210 -13.78 -1.81 -52.65
N LEU A 211 -15.07 -1.56 -52.56
CA LEU A 211 -15.95 -2.04 -51.51
C LEU A 211 -15.85 -3.57 -51.42
N GLY A 212 -15.23 -4.09 -50.35
CA GLY A 212 -15.16 -5.52 -50.09
C GLY A 212 -15.32 -5.75 -48.58
N LEU A 213 -16.45 -6.33 -48.20
CA LEU A 213 -16.70 -6.93 -46.89
C LEU A 213 -15.66 -8.03 -46.63
N GLY A 214 -14.56 -7.70 -46.00
CA GLY A 214 -13.56 -8.66 -45.54
C GLY A 214 -13.41 -8.53 -44.03
N LEU A 215 -13.67 -9.60 -43.30
CA LEU A 215 -13.32 -9.78 -41.89
C LEU A 215 -11.80 -9.63 -41.73
N GLY A 216 -11.33 -8.37 -41.68
CA GLY A 216 -9.94 -8.03 -41.41
C GLY A 216 -9.66 -8.12 -39.92
N LEU A 217 -8.90 -9.13 -39.51
CA LEU A 217 -8.16 -9.10 -38.27
C LEU A 217 -7.21 -7.89 -38.31
N GLY A 218 -7.63 -6.74 -37.79
CA GLY A 218 -6.79 -5.55 -37.68
C GLY A 218 -5.63 -5.84 -36.74
N LEU A 219 -4.42 -5.89 -37.28
CA LEU A 219 -3.19 -5.86 -36.49
C LEU A 219 -2.98 -4.42 -36.06
N GLY A 220 -3.26 -4.12 -34.78
CA GLY A 220 -2.99 -2.81 -34.21
C GLY A 220 -1.51 -2.68 -33.81
N LEU A 221 -0.92 -1.51 -34.04
CA LEU A 221 0.39 -1.17 -33.53
C LEU A 221 0.29 -0.75 -32.06
N SER A 222 1.23 -1.20 -31.25
CA SER A 222 1.33 -0.84 -29.84
C SER A 222 2.76 -0.51 -29.45
N LEU A 223 2.87 0.44 -28.50
CA LEU A 223 4.11 0.88 -27.89
C LEU A 223 4.40 0.00 -26.68
N SER A 224 5.65 -0.44 -26.51
CA SER A 224 6.07 -1.24 -25.35
C SER A 224 7.16 -0.53 -24.55
N PHE A 225 6.88 -0.35 -23.26
CA PHE A 225 7.85 0.13 -22.28
C PHE A 225 8.49 -1.10 -21.61
N ASN A 226 9.80 -1.21 -21.73
CA ASN A 226 10.57 -2.36 -21.26
C ASN A 226 11.24 -2.04 -19.93
N TYR A 227 10.86 -2.76 -18.88
CA TYR A 227 11.31 -2.55 -17.51
C TYR A 227 12.53 -3.41 -17.23
N PHE A 228 13.64 -2.76 -16.97
CA PHE A 228 14.91 -3.40 -16.66
C PHE A 228 15.30 -3.21 -15.19
N ASP A 229 15.91 -4.25 -14.60
CA ASP A 229 16.56 -4.19 -13.30
C ASP A 229 17.93 -4.87 -13.46
N ARG A 230 19.01 -4.13 -13.17
CA ARG A 230 20.39 -4.56 -13.35
C ARG A 230 20.69 -5.08 -14.76
N GLY A 231 20.21 -4.35 -15.73
CA GLY A 231 20.37 -4.66 -17.15
C GLY A 231 19.57 -5.87 -17.67
N GLN A 232 18.76 -6.50 -16.83
CA GLN A 232 17.89 -7.62 -17.23
C GLN A 232 16.46 -7.18 -17.40
N LEU A 233 15.81 -7.61 -18.47
CA LEU A 233 14.39 -7.36 -18.71
C LEU A 233 13.55 -8.13 -17.68
N VAL A 234 12.70 -7.41 -16.94
CA VAL A 234 11.87 -7.96 -15.87
C VAL A 234 10.39 -7.96 -16.24
N ASN A 235 9.93 -6.90 -16.92
CA ASN A 235 8.53 -6.74 -17.30
C ASN A 235 8.41 -5.93 -18.59
N ILE A 236 7.26 -6.03 -19.25
CA ILE A 236 6.91 -5.23 -20.41
C ILE A 236 5.49 -4.69 -20.19
N LYS A 237 5.34 -3.37 -20.30
CA LYS A 237 4.03 -2.72 -20.37
C LYS A 237 3.78 -2.27 -21.80
N THR A 238 2.74 -2.80 -22.40
CA THR A 238 2.34 -2.46 -23.76
C THR A 238 1.16 -1.52 -23.72
N ARG A 239 1.20 -0.49 -24.56
CA ARG A 239 0.16 0.52 -24.71
C ARG A 239 -0.23 0.63 -26.19
N THR A 240 -1.51 0.45 -26.46
CA THR A 240 -2.06 0.74 -27.79
C THR A 240 -2.24 2.25 -28.00
N LEU A 241 -2.35 2.72 -29.22
CA LEU A 241 -2.54 4.15 -29.50
C LEU A 241 -3.85 4.70 -28.91
N ASP A 242 -4.87 3.86 -28.76
CA ASP A 242 -6.15 4.15 -28.10
C ASP A 242 -6.11 4.03 -26.56
N LYS A 243 -4.91 4.02 -25.97
CA LYS A 243 -4.65 4.06 -24.51
C LYS A 243 -5.06 2.80 -23.74
N GLN A 244 -5.11 1.62 -24.37
CA GLN A 244 -5.27 0.37 -23.62
C GLN A 244 -3.91 -0.15 -23.17
N PHE A 245 -3.84 -0.61 -21.92
CA PHE A 245 -2.60 -1.07 -21.32
C PHE A 245 -2.65 -2.56 -21.00
N THR A 246 -1.54 -3.24 -21.25
CA THR A 246 -1.33 -4.63 -20.82
C THR A 246 0.04 -4.79 -20.18
N LEU A 247 0.13 -5.68 -19.22
CA LEU A 247 1.38 -6.08 -18.56
C LEU A 247 1.59 -7.58 -18.72
N VAL A 248 2.82 -8.03 -18.73
CA VAL A 248 3.13 -9.46 -18.76
C VAL A 248 2.60 -10.13 -17.49
N ARG A 249 1.68 -11.08 -17.67
CA ARG A 249 1.02 -11.76 -16.55
C ARG A 249 2.03 -12.46 -15.65
N GLY A 250 1.97 -12.18 -14.36
CA GLY A 250 2.83 -12.78 -13.35
C GLY A 250 4.26 -12.24 -13.30
N ALA A 251 4.66 -11.31 -14.18
CA ALA A 251 5.95 -10.64 -14.10
C ALA A 251 6.02 -9.70 -12.88
N GLU A 252 7.23 -9.47 -12.40
CA GLU A 252 7.46 -8.60 -11.24
C GLU A 252 7.12 -7.15 -11.59
N LEU A 253 6.43 -6.45 -10.70
CA LEU A 253 6.20 -5.01 -10.81
C LEU A 253 7.41 -4.25 -10.24
N ILE A 254 8.10 -3.53 -11.11
CA ILE A 254 9.24 -2.69 -10.75
C ILE A 254 9.05 -1.28 -11.32
N PRO A 255 9.71 -0.24 -10.77
CA PRO A 255 9.70 1.07 -11.39
C PRO A 255 10.29 1.04 -12.81
N TYR A 256 9.68 1.81 -13.72
CA TYR A 256 10.24 1.97 -15.04
C TYR A 256 11.54 2.76 -14.96
N ASN A 257 12.56 2.35 -15.73
CA ASN A 257 13.89 2.94 -15.77
C ASN A 257 14.64 2.91 -14.41
N VAL A 258 14.39 1.91 -13.57
CA VAL A 258 14.93 1.85 -12.20
C VAL A 258 16.46 1.81 -12.14
N ASP A 259 17.13 1.25 -13.17
CA ASP A 259 18.60 1.23 -13.26
C ASP A 259 19.22 2.64 -13.30
N ALA A 260 18.47 3.65 -13.76
CA ALA A 260 18.98 5.01 -13.90
C ALA A 260 19.26 5.71 -12.57
N ILE A 261 18.60 5.28 -11.48
CA ILE A 261 18.77 5.91 -10.17
C ILE A 261 19.76 5.18 -9.28
N TYR A 262 20.33 4.07 -9.76
CA TYR A 262 21.31 3.31 -8.99
C TYR A 262 22.59 4.12 -8.75
N ASP A 263 23.02 4.22 -7.49
CA ASP A 263 24.22 4.97 -7.06
C ASP A 263 24.18 6.48 -7.45
N ARG A 264 22.99 7.08 -7.50
CA ARG A 264 22.78 8.50 -7.78
C ARG A 264 22.23 9.20 -6.55
N PRO A 265 22.74 10.39 -6.17
CA PRO A 265 22.26 11.10 -4.97
C PRO A 265 20.88 11.74 -5.16
N VAL A 266 20.48 11.99 -6.40
CA VAL A 266 19.20 12.61 -6.77
C VAL A 266 18.41 11.65 -7.65
N CYS A 267 17.10 11.60 -7.46
CA CYS A 267 16.21 10.95 -8.40
C CYS A 267 14.89 11.71 -8.58
N TYR A 268 14.25 11.48 -9.72
CA TYR A 268 12.97 12.06 -10.08
C TYR A 268 11.95 10.94 -10.19
N ILE A 269 10.77 11.11 -9.60
CA ILE A 269 9.69 10.12 -9.63
C ILE A 269 8.49 10.71 -10.34
N THR A 270 8.06 10.07 -11.42
CA THR A 270 6.86 10.44 -12.20
C THR A 270 5.77 9.37 -12.00
N GLU A 271 4.53 9.68 -12.40
CA GLU A 271 3.44 8.72 -12.35
C GLU A 271 3.45 7.76 -13.56
N GLY A 272 3.72 8.28 -14.76
CA GLY A 272 3.66 7.55 -16.02
C GLY A 272 4.99 7.42 -16.75
N GLU A 273 5.03 6.48 -17.69
CA GLU A 273 6.23 6.24 -18.52
C GLU A 273 6.50 7.41 -19.49
N PHE A 274 5.44 8.08 -19.99
CA PHE A 274 5.62 9.24 -20.84
C PHE A 274 6.21 10.45 -20.11
N ASP A 275 5.87 10.60 -18.84
CA ASP A 275 6.47 11.66 -18.00
C ASP A 275 7.93 11.34 -17.72
N THR A 276 8.28 10.06 -17.54
CA THR A 276 9.69 9.63 -17.47
C THR A 276 10.44 9.97 -18.77
N LEU A 277 9.86 9.63 -19.94
CA LEU A 277 10.46 9.99 -21.23
C LEU A 277 10.63 11.53 -21.34
N THR A 278 9.63 12.28 -20.92
CA THR A 278 9.65 13.76 -20.95
C THR A 278 10.79 14.34 -20.11
N LEU A 279 10.94 13.87 -18.87
CA LEU A 279 12.01 14.37 -18.01
C LEU A 279 13.39 13.99 -18.55
N VAL A 280 13.55 12.77 -19.05
CA VAL A 280 14.81 12.35 -19.71
C VAL A 280 15.10 13.16 -20.95
N GLU A 281 14.09 13.47 -21.78
CA GLU A 281 14.20 14.39 -22.93
C GLU A 281 14.64 15.78 -22.49
N CYS A 282 14.15 16.26 -21.35
CA CYS A 282 14.50 17.55 -20.79
C CYS A 282 15.84 17.58 -20.06
N GLY A 283 16.57 16.47 -19.97
CA GLY A 283 17.92 16.41 -19.40
C GLY A 283 17.99 15.90 -17.94
N PHE A 284 16.95 15.23 -17.45
CA PHE A 284 16.89 14.61 -16.14
C PHE A 284 16.91 13.06 -16.24
N PRO A 285 18.08 12.45 -16.53
CA PRO A 285 18.14 11.02 -16.82
C PRO A 285 17.85 10.13 -15.62
N GLU A 286 18.04 10.61 -14.39
CA GLU A 286 17.77 9.86 -13.15
C GLU A 286 16.27 9.84 -12.81
N THR A 287 15.42 9.67 -13.82
CA THR A 287 13.96 9.64 -13.69
C THR A 287 13.42 8.23 -13.79
N ILE A 288 12.48 7.92 -12.90
CA ILE A 288 11.71 6.67 -12.89
C ILE A 288 10.22 6.97 -12.86
N SER A 289 9.37 6.02 -13.30
CA SER A 289 7.94 6.09 -12.97
C SER A 289 7.52 4.96 -12.05
N VAL A 290 6.45 5.22 -11.26
CA VAL A 290 5.84 4.18 -10.45
C VAL A 290 5.18 3.11 -11.34
N PRO A 291 5.30 1.80 -11.01
CA PRO A 291 4.68 0.76 -11.81
C PRO A 291 3.16 0.80 -11.65
N GLY A 292 2.43 0.87 -12.76
CA GLY A 292 0.97 0.83 -12.79
C GLY A 292 0.24 2.14 -12.49
N GLY A 293 0.97 3.27 -12.40
CA GLY A 293 0.41 4.60 -12.15
C GLY A 293 -0.04 4.82 -10.70
N GLY A 294 -0.67 5.96 -10.42
CA GLY A 294 -0.98 6.43 -9.07
C GLY A 294 -1.95 5.58 -8.26
N ASN A 295 -2.77 4.76 -8.92
CA ASN A 295 -3.68 3.82 -8.26
C ASN A 295 -3.02 2.48 -7.88
N SER A 296 -1.74 2.30 -8.17
CA SER A 296 -1.05 1.04 -7.93
C SER A 296 -0.74 0.81 -6.44
N ASN A 297 -0.74 -0.45 -6.06
CA ASN A 297 -0.22 -0.85 -4.75
C ASN A 297 1.30 -0.59 -4.69
N LEU A 298 1.77 0.16 -3.69
CA LEU A 298 3.19 0.48 -3.49
C LEU A 298 4.02 -0.69 -2.90
N SER A 299 3.54 -1.92 -2.97
CA SER A 299 4.28 -3.11 -2.49
C SER A 299 5.64 -3.30 -3.20
N TRP A 300 5.80 -2.80 -4.41
CA TRP A 300 7.07 -2.79 -5.11
C TRP A 300 8.18 -2.05 -4.32
N MET A 301 7.83 -1.01 -3.56
CA MET A 301 8.78 -0.27 -2.73
C MET A 301 9.42 -1.13 -1.65
N ASP A 302 8.77 -2.20 -1.21
CA ASP A 302 9.29 -3.09 -0.16
C ASP A 302 10.69 -3.65 -0.50
N ARG A 303 10.96 -3.82 -1.79
CA ARG A 303 12.27 -4.24 -2.30
C ARG A 303 13.21 -3.05 -2.58
N PHE A 304 12.66 -1.96 -3.13
CA PHE A 304 13.47 -0.89 -3.69
C PHE A 304 13.89 0.18 -2.69
N VAL A 305 13.17 0.35 -1.56
CA VAL A 305 13.52 1.37 -0.54
C VAL A 305 14.95 1.17 -0.04
N GLU A 306 15.32 -0.06 0.35
CA GLU A 306 16.68 -0.34 0.87
C GLU A 306 17.75 -0.29 -0.22
N THR A 307 17.42 -0.69 -1.45
CA THR A 307 18.41 -0.91 -2.51
C THR A 307 18.63 0.30 -3.42
N HIS A 308 17.59 1.14 -3.60
CA HIS A 308 17.63 2.24 -4.58
C HIS A 308 17.31 3.61 -3.98
N PHE A 309 16.66 3.68 -2.81
CA PHE A 309 16.24 4.96 -2.22
C PHE A 309 16.97 5.30 -0.91
N GLU A 310 17.64 4.34 -0.26
CA GLU A 310 18.33 4.59 1.02
C GLU A 310 19.47 5.61 0.89
N ASP A 311 20.14 5.64 -0.26
CA ASP A 311 21.27 6.52 -0.57
C ASP A 311 20.87 7.88 -1.18
N LYS A 312 19.59 8.12 -1.42
CA LYS A 312 19.14 9.37 -2.02
C LYS A 312 19.24 10.53 -1.03
N GLU A 313 19.82 11.61 -1.50
CA GLU A 313 19.88 12.89 -0.78
C GLU A 313 18.67 13.75 -1.09
N GLN A 314 18.20 13.69 -2.35
CA GLN A 314 17.06 14.45 -2.83
C GLN A 314 16.20 13.60 -3.75
N ILE A 315 14.91 13.67 -3.56
CA ILE A 315 13.88 12.95 -4.33
C ILE A 315 12.87 13.98 -4.82
N ILE A 316 12.82 14.20 -6.13
CA ILE A 316 11.90 15.14 -6.75
C ILE A 316 10.66 14.38 -7.20
N LEU A 317 9.51 14.71 -6.61
CA LEU A 317 8.22 14.12 -6.91
C LEU A 317 7.54 14.94 -8.01
N ALA A 318 7.66 14.47 -9.24
CA ALA A 318 7.10 15.08 -10.45
C ALA A 318 5.85 14.31 -10.90
N LEU A 319 4.85 14.28 -10.02
CA LEU A 319 3.60 13.50 -10.15
C LEU A 319 2.50 14.34 -10.80
N ASP A 320 1.39 13.68 -11.14
CA ASP A 320 0.22 14.34 -11.71
C ASP A 320 -0.45 15.30 -10.72
N ASN A 321 -0.98 16.42 -11.21
CA ASN A 321 -1.72 17.40 -10.40
C ASN A 321 -3.20 17.00 -10.23
N ASP A 322 -3.51 15.70 -10.04
CA ASP A 322 -4.86 15.26 -9.78
C ASP A 322 -4.99 14.59 -8.39
N ALA A 323 -6.21 14.25 -7.99
CA ALA A 323 -6.46 13.66 -6.68
C ALA A 323 -5.73 12.32 -6.43
N VAL A 324 -5.38 11.61 -7.50
CA VAL A 324 -4.64 10.34 -7.44
C VAL A 324 -3.16 10.62 -7.24
N GLY A 325 -2.59 11.54 -8.02
CA GLY A 325 -1.20 11.98 -7.90
C GLY A 325 -0.90 12.62 -6.53
N LEU A 326 -1.83 13.40 -5.98
CA LEU A 326 -1.71 13.96 -4.64
C LEU A 326 -1.64 12.87 -3.55
N LYS A 327 -2.48 11.84 -3.62
CA LYS A 327 -2.42 10.70 -2.69
C LYS A 327 -1.11 9.92 -2.83
N LEU A 328 -0.66 9.71 -4.06
CA LEU A 328 0.61 9.05 -4.34
C LEU A 328 1.79 9.88 -3.78
N ARG A 329 1.78 11.19 -3.94
CA ARG A 329 2.75 12.13 -3.37
C ARG A 329 2.87 11.96 -1.86
N ASP A 330 1.74 12.00 -1.17
CA ASP A 330 1.71 11.89 0.29
C ASP A 330 2.25 10.55 0.77
N GLU A 331 1.92 9.47 0.09
CA GLU A 331 2.40 8.13 0.44
C GLU A 331 3.90 7.96 0.15
N LEU A 332 4.39 8.46 -0.98
CA LEU A 332 5.82 8.45 -1.31
C LEU A 332 6.62 9.30 -0.31
N THR A 333 6.13 10.51 -0.01
CA THR A 333 6.75 11.39 0.99
C THR A 333 6.84 10.71 2.35
N ARG A 334 5.76 10.05 2.78
CA ARG A 334 5.72 9.31 4.04
C ARG A 334 6.74 8.16 4.10
N ARG A 335 6.91 7.44 2.99
CA ARG A 335 7.80 6.28 2.91
C ARG A 335 9.27 6.65 2.69
N LEU A 336 9.51 7.72 1.93
CA LEU A 336 10.85 8.14 1.52
C LEU A 336 11.48 9.19 2.45
N GLY A 337 10.68 9.86 3.28
CA GLY A 337 11.09 10.92 4.20
C GLY A 337 10.89 12.31 3.58
N ALA A 338 10.07 13.13 4.25
CA ALA A 338 9.70 14.47 3.78
C ALA A 338 10.93 15.38 3.61
N GLU A 339 11.93 15.22 4.48
CA GLU A 339 13.17 16.01 4.46
C GLU A 339 14.02 15.83 3.21
N ARG A 340 13.79 14.75 2.45
CA ARG A 340 14.51 14.47 1.20
C ARG A 340 13.64 14.70 -0.03
N CYS A 341 12.33 14.87 0.16
CA CYS A 341 11.39 15.03 -0.94
C CYS A 341 11.23 16.51 -1.30
N ARG A 342 11.09 16.77 -2.60
CA ARG A 342 10.63 18.04 -3.17
C ARG A 342 9.48 17.76 -4.11
N VAL A 343 8.55 18.69 -4.22
CA VAL A 343 7.33 18.55 -5.02
C VAL A 343 7.37 19.52 -6.18
N VAL A 344 7.13 19.01 -7.37
CA VAL A 344 6.97 19.81 -8.57
C VAL A 344 5.54 20.31 -8.67
N ARG A 345 5.38 21.60 -8.99
CA ARG A 345 4.11 22.18 -9.40
C ARG A 345 4.16 22.45 -10.89
N TRP A 346 3.27 21.81 -11.63
CA TRP A 346 3.15 22.03 -13.06
C TRP A 346 2.49 23.36 -13.36
N THR A 347 2.78 23.90 -14.53
CA THR A 347 2.18 25.15 -15.04
C THR A 347 0.66 25.01 -15.07
N GLU A 348 -0.04 26.09 -14.72
CA GLU A 348 -1.49 26.15 -14.66
C GLU A 348 -2.14 25.60 -15.95
N GLY A 349 -3.16 24.75 -15.80
CA GLY A 349 -3.83 24.09 -16.91
C GLY A 349 -3.10 22.86 -17.47
N CYS A 350 -1.96 22.44 -16.89
CA CYS A 350 -1.26 21.22 -17.24
C CYS A 350 -1.34 20.21 -16.08
N LYS A 351 -1.66 18.96 -16.42
CA LYS A 351 -1.80 17.88 -15.46
C LYS A 351 -0.46 17.22 -15.12
N ASP A 352 0.38 17.00 -16.11
CA ASP A 352 1.60 16.21 -16.05
C ASP A 352 2.75 16.84 -16.84
N ALA A 353 3.93 16.23 -16.74
CA ALA A 353 5.14 16.71 -17.40
C ALA A 353 5.02 16.72 -18.93
N ASN A 354 4.36 15.71 -19.51
CA ASN A 354 4.24 15.61 -20.95
C ASN A 354 3.29 16.68 -21.53
N GLU A 355 2.22 17.03 -20.80
CA GLU A 355 1.37 18.17 -21.21
C GLU A 355 2.12 19.49 -21.19
N VAL A 356 2.97 19.72 -20.17
CA VAL A 356 3.83 20.92 -20.14
C VAL A 356 4.78 20.95 -21.34
N LEU A 357 5.45 19.83 -21.65
CA LEU A 357 6.35 19.74 -22.80
C LEU A 357 5.62 20.04 -24.10
N CYS A 358 4.43 19.45 -24.30
CA CYS A 358 3.66 19.59 -25.52
C CYS A 358 3.09 21.01 -25.72
N ARG A 359 2.70 21.70 -24.63
CA ARG A 359 2.04 23.02 -24.71
C ARG A 359 3.01 24.19 -24.55
N HIS A 360 4.02 24.05 -23.71
CA HIS A 360 4.90 25.16 -23.30
C HIS A 360 6.38 24.93 -23.64
N GLY A 361 6.74 23.71 -24.06
CA GLY A 361 8.10 23.39 -24.49
C GLY A 361 9.01 22.93 -23.34
N ARG A 362 10.26 22.65 -23.72
CA ARG A 362 11.28 22.05 -22.84
C ARG A 362 11.71 22.96 -21.70
N GLU A 363 11.90 24.25 -21.97
CA GLU A 363 12.38 25.24 -21.00
C GLU A 363 11.39 25.35 -19.82
N GLU A 364 10.10 25.26 -20.09
CA GLU A 364 9.08 25.34 -19.06
C GLU A 364 9.07 24.08 -18.15
N VAL A 365 9.26 22.87 -18.72
CA VAL A 365 9.44 21.65 -17.91
C VAL A 365 10.65 21.80 -16.98
N ILE A 366 11.79 22.29 -17.52
CA ILE A 366 13.00 22.51 -16.73
C ILE A 366 12.72 23.51 -15.61
N ARG A 367 12.03 24.61 -15.91
CA ARG A 367 11.66 25.62 -14.91
C ARG A 367 10.81 25.03 -13.79
N CYS A 368 9.80 24.23 -14.10
CA CYS A 368 8.97 23.57 -13.10
C CYS A 368 9.78 22.62 -12.20
N ILE A 369 10.70 21.85 -12.78
CA ILE A 369 11.55 20.93 -12.02
C ILE A 369 12.54 21.68 -11.13
N GLU A 370 13.18 22.73 -11.63
CA GLU A 370 14.13 23.55 -10.86
C GLU A 370 13.44 24.36 -9.74
N ALA A 371 12.17 24.72 -9.92
CA ALA A 371 11.32 25.39 -8.95
C ALA A 371 10.68 24.42 -7.93
N ALA A 372 11.02 23.11 -7.96
CA ALA A 372 10.45 22.15 -7.04
C ALA A 372 10.60 22.60 -5.57
N GLU A 373 9.48 22.65 -4.87
CA GLU A 373 9.36 23.18 -3.51
C GLU A 373 9.72 22.10 -2.48
N GLU A 374 10.30 22.51 -1.36
CA GLU A 374 10.46 21.65 -0.21
C GLU A 374 9.06 21.27 0.31
N VAL A 375 8.93 20.05 0.80
CA VAL A 375 7.73 19.70 1.56
C VAL A 375 7.62 20.69 2.73
N PRO A 376 6.46 21.30 2.98
CA PRO A 376 6.30 22.34 3.99
C PRO A 376 6.93 21.96 5.33
N ILE A 377 7.52 22.93 6.03
CA ILE A 377 8.14 22.71 7.34
C ILE A 377 7.12 22.06 8.26
N GLU A 378 7.47 20.93 8.82
CA GLU A 378 6.57 20.15 9.68
C GLU A 378 6.05 21.04 10.82
N GLY A 379 4.73 21.23 10.86
CA GLY A 379 4.04 21.99 11.90
C GLY A 379 3.81 23.49 11.65
N VAL A 380 4.22 24.02 10.47
CA VAL A 380 3.91 25.39 10.05
C VAL A 380 3.08 25.35 8.79
N PHE A 381 1.84 25.77 8.87
CA PHE A 381 0.90 25.79 7.76
C PHE A 381 0.20 27.14 7.67
N THR A 382 0.11 27.68 6.47
CA THR A 382 -0.80 28.77 6.12
C THR A 382 -2.07 28.21 5.48
N ALA A 383 -3.09 29.04 5.30
CA ALA A 383 -4.29 28.63 4.55
C ALA A 383 -3.96 28.29 3.08
N GLU A 384 -2.93 28.90 2.52
CA GLU A 384 -2.44 28.64 1.17
C GLU A 384 -1.78 27.24 1.07
N ASP A 385 -0.98 26.85 2.08
CA ASP A 385 -0.32 25.53 2.13
C ASP A 385 -1.32 24.37 2.16
N VAL A 386 -2.54 24.60 2.63
CA VAL A 386 -3.61 23.61 2.73
C VAL A 386 -4.80 23.94 1.82
N GLY A 387 -4.66 24.90 0.91
CA GLY A 387 -5.74 25.46 0.10
C GLY A 387 -6.51 24.38 -0.67
N GLU A 388 -5.83 23.57 -1.47
CA GLU A 388 -6.47 22.48 -2.24
C GLU A 388 -7.23 21.48 -1.32
N GLY A 389 -6.65 21.15 -0.17
CA GLY A 389 -7.31 20.28 0.81
C GLY A 389 -8.54 20.94 1.45
N LEU A 390 -8.46 22.24 1.68
CA LEU A 390 -9.55 23.03 2.24
C LEU A 390 -10.71 23.17 1.25
N ASP A 391 -10.40 23.42 -0.03
CA ASP A 391 -11.39 23.50 -1.11
C ASP A 391 -12.08 22.15 -1.32
N ALA A 392 -11.32 21.05 -1.32
CA ALA A 392 -11.88 19.72 -1.39
C ALA A 392 -12.80 19.38 -0.19
N LEU A 393 -12.48 19.86 1.00
CA LEU A 393 -13.34 19.72 2.17
C LEU A 393 -14.61 20.59 2.06
N PHE A 394 -14.51 21.75 1.45
CA PHE A 394 -15.67 22.61 1.22
C PHE A 394 -16.62 22.01 0.18
N GLU A 395 -16.09 21.46 -0.90
CA GLU A 395 -16.88 20.86 -1.97
C GLU A 395 -17.50 19.50 -1.58
N ASN A 396 -16.73 18.63 -0.95
CA ASN A 396 -17.13 17.23 -0.69
C ASN A 396 -17.56 16.96 0.75
N GLY A 397 -17.42 17.95 1.64
CA GLY A 397 -17.63 17.78 3.08
C GLY A 397 -16.58 16.91 3.76
N MET A 398 -16.68 16.82 5.08
CA MET A 398 -15.81 15.94 5.89
C MET A 398 -16.17 14.47 5.64
N GLN A 399 -15.24 13.72 5.05
CA GLN A 399 -15.43 12.30 4.78
C GLN A 399 -15.33 11.46 6.06
N ARG A 400 -16.10 10.39 6.13
CA ARG A 400 -15.95 9.40 7.20
C ARG A 400 -14.62 8.65 7.04
N GLY A 401 -14.07 8.17 8.16
CA GLY A 401 -12.87 7.33 8.16
C GLY A 401 -13.13 5.91 7.63
N ALA A 402 -12.11 5.07 7.74
CA ALA A 402 -12.15 3.67 7.35
C ALA A 402 -13.14 2.86 8.19
N GLU A 403 -14.05 2.16 7.53
CA GLU A 403 -15.02 1.23 8.14
C GLU A 403 -14.40 -0.16 8.28
N VAL A 404 -14.72 -0.86 9.36
CA VAL A 404 -14.26 -2.23 9.62
C VAL A 404 -15.21 -3.31 9.11
N GLY A 405 -16.40 -2.92 8.63
CA GLY A 405 -17.43 -3.86 8.19
C GLY A 405 -18.18 -4.55 9.33
N LEU A 406 -18.12 -3.97 10.52
CA LEU A 406 -19.00 -4.27 11.64
C LEU A 406 -20.01 -3.12 11.72
N PHE A 407 -21.14 -3.24 11.00
CA PHE A 407 -22.04 -2.13 10.75
C PHE A 407 -22.54 -1.40 12.02
N ASN A 408 -22.70 -2.14 13.12
CA ASN A 408 -23.10 -1.57 14.42
C ASN A 408 -21.96 -0.73 15.04
N LEU A 409 -20.69 -1.12 14.85
CA LEU A 409 -19.53 -0.31 15.24
C LEU A 409 -19.28 0.83 14.25
N ASP A 410 -19.37 0.56 12.94
CA ASP A 410 -19.13 1.56 11.89
C ASP A 410 -20.14 2.72 11.97
N ARG A 411 -21.34 2.49 12.51
CA ARG A 411 -22.29 3.57 12.80
C ARG A 411 -21.82 4.50 13.93
N LEU A 412 -21.06 3.97 14.90
CA LEU A 412 -20.56 4.71 16.05
C LEU A 412 -19.21 5.37 15.75
N CYS A 413 -18.28 4.65 15.13
CA CYS A 413 -16.98 5.23 14.81
C CYS A 413 -16.33 4.58 13.59
N THR A 414 -15.58 5.40 12.87
CA THR A 414 -14.69 5.02 11.76
C THR A 414 -13.28 5.50 12.06
N PHE A 415 -12.29 4.93 11.40
CA PHE A 415 -10.89 5.08 11.80
C PHE A 415 -10.09 5.86 10.76
N GLU A 416 -9.14 6.67 11.22
CA GLU A 416 -8.18 7.42 10.40
C GLU A 416 -6.73 7.13 10.79
N PRO A 417 -5.81 7.05 9.82
CA PRO A 417 -4.38 7.11 10.10
C PRO A 417 -4.01 8.48 10.71
N GLY A 418 -2.92 8.50 11.48
CA GLY A 418 -2.50 9.71 12.21
C GLY A 418 -3.21 9.90 13.54
N ARG A 419 -3.96 8.90 14.01
CA ARG A 419 -4.74 8.96 15.25
C ARG A 419 -4.22 7.98 16.29
N PHE A 420 -4.41 8.36 17.54
CA PHE A 420 -4.07 7.54 18.71
C PHE A 420 -5.33 6.98 19.34
N MET A 421 -5.38 5.66 19.50
CA MET A 421 -6.52 4.91 20.04
C MET A 421 -6.09 4.15 21.29
N VAL A 422 -6.95 4.16 22.30
CA VAL A 422 -6.80 3.36 23.52
C VAL A 422 -7.93 2.32 23.57
N ILE A 423 -7.56 1.08 23.88
CA ILE A 423 -8.49 -0.01 24.16
C ILE A 423 -8.29 -0.44 25.62
N THR A 424 -9.39 -0.52 26.37
CA THR A 424 -9.36 -0.97 27.77
C THR A 424 -10.52 -1.91 28.08
N GLY A 425 -10.53 -2.47 29.28
CA GLY A 425 -11.52 -3.44 29.78
C GLY A 425 -10.86 -4.34 30.84
N ARG A 426 -11.64 -5.12 31.59
CA ARG A 426 -11.09 -6.03 32.60
C ARG A 426 -10.19 -7.10 32.00
N PRO A 427 -9.28 -7.66 32.76
CA PRO A 427 -8.59 -8.90 32.37
C PRO A 427 -9.62 -10.00 32.04
N GLY A 428 -9.44 -10.64 30.88
CA GLY A 428 -10.37 -11.67 30.39
C GLY A 428 -11.52 -11.17 29.52
N ASP A 429 -11.82 -9.87 29.45
CA ASP A 429 -12.91 -9.31 28.65
C ASP A 429 -12.66 -9.37 27.11
N GLY A 430 -11.55 -9.95 26.66
CA GLY A 430 -11.28 -10.18 25.25
C GLY A 430 -10.76 -8.95 24.48
N LYS A 431 -10.08 -8.03 25.15
CA LYS A 431 -9.46 -6.83 24.52
C LYS A 431 -8.60 -7.18 23.32
N SER A 432 -7.61 -8.06 23.51
CA SER A 432 -6.69 -8.48 22.44
C SER A 432 -7.40 -9.24 21.31
N GLU A 433 -8.41 -10.03 21.65
CA GLU A 433 -9.23 -10.73 20.65
C GLU A 433 -10.03 -9.75 19.77
N PHE A 434 -10.63 -8.72 20.39
CA PHE A 434 -11.34 -7.66 19.66
C PHE A 434 -10.38 -6.78 18.85
N LEU A 435 -9.21 -6.45 19.44
CA LEU A 435 -8.15 -5.72 18.75
C LEU A 435 -7.70 -6.42 17.47
N ASP A 436 -7.44 -7.74 17.54
CA ASP A 436 -7.02 -8.52 16.38
C ASP A 436 -8.09 -8.53 15.29
N GLU A 437 -9.36 -8.65 15.66
CA GLU A 437 -10.49 -8.55 14.74
C GLU A 437 -10.54 -7.20 14.03
N LEU A 438 -10.44 -6.10 14.80
CA LEU A 438 -10.44 -4.74 14.29
C LEU A 438 -9.30 -4.52 13.29
N VAL A 439 -8.09 -4.90 13.68
CA VAL A 439 -6.87 -4.70 12.88
C VAL A 439 -6.90 -5.54 11.60
N LEU A 440 -7.32 -6.83 11.69
CA LEU A 440 -7.45 -7.67 10.50
C LEU A 440 -8.47 -7.10 9.50
N ARG A 441 -9.60 -6.58 9.99
CA ARG A 441 -10.62 -5.97 9.13
C ARG A 441 -10.10 -4.72 8.43
N LEU A 442 -9.40 -3.84 9.14
CA LEU A 442 -8.74 -2.67 8.53
C LEU A 442 -7.70 -3.10 7.50
N CYS A 443 -6.93 -4.15 7.78
CA CYS A 443 -5.94 -4.66 6.84
C CYS A 443 -6.60 -5.24 5.58
N LEU A 444 -7.65 -6.04 5.71
CA LEU A 444 -8.35 -6.69 4.60
C LEU A 444 -9.12 -5.68 3.72
N ARG A 445 -9.80 -4.72 4.35
CA ARG A 445 -10.67 -3.76 3.64
C ARG A 445 -9.91 -2.59 3.02
N HIS A 446 -8.83 -2.15 3.69
CA HIS A 446 -8.13 -0.90 3.35
C HIS A 446 -6.64 -1.11 3.08
N GLY A 447 -6.13 -2.35 3.17
CA GLY A 447 -4.71 -2.65 2.97
C GLY A 447 -3.79 -2.10 4.07
N TRP A 448 -4.33 -1.75 5.26
CA TRP A 448 -3.53 -1.18 6.35
C TRP A 448 -2.75 -2.27 7.07
N ARG A 449 -1.48 -2.41 6.71
CA ARG A 449 -0.58 -3.40 7.31
C ARG A 449 -0.31 -3.08 8.78
N PRO A 450 -0.46 -4.06 9.70
CA PRO A 450 -0.16 -3.88 11.11
C PRO A 450 1.29 -4.22 11.46
N ALA A 451 1.80 -3.55 12.51
CA ALA A 451 2.96 -3.93 13.28
C ALA A 451 2.57 -4.10 14.75
N TYR A 452 2.72 -5.29 15.28
CA TYR A 452 2.34 -5.66 16.62
C TYR A 452 3.55 -5.74 17.55
N PHE A 453 3.51 -5.02 18.66
CA PHE A 453 4.29 -5.30 19.84
C PHE A 453 3.37 -5.95 20.89
N THR A 454 3.42 -7.26 20.97
CA THR A 454 2.57 -8.08 21.84
C THR A 454 3.40 -9.13 22.58
N PRO A 455 4.23 -8.72 23.54
CA PRO A 455 5.13 -9.64 24.25
C PRO A 455 4.43 -10.69 25.10
N GLU A 456 3.13 -10.56 25.35
CA GLU A 456 2.31 -11.58 26.00
C GLU A 456 1.88 -12.71 25.06
N ASN A 457 1.96 -12.50 23.74
CA ASN A 457 1.62 -13.50 22.73
C ASN A 457 2.88 -14.21 22.17
N VAL A 458 3.80 -14.59 23.04
CA VAL A 458 4.96 -15.41 22.67
C VAL A 458 4.75 -16.86 23.09
N PRO A 459 5.18 -17.82 22.26
CA PRO A 459 5.81 -17.66 20.95
C PRO A 459 4.85 -17.07 19.91
N ILE A 460 5.42 -16.34 18.90
CA ILE A 460 4.66 -15.60 17.85
C ILE A 460 3.66 -16.51 17.14
N GLU A 461 3.98 -17.79 17.02
CA GLU A 461 3.12 -18.81 16.40
C GLU A 461 1.73 -18.88 17.05
N TYR A 462 1.62 -18.60 18.34
CA TYR A 462 0.34 -18.61 19.05
C TYR A 462 -0.52 -17.41 18.64
N HIS A 463 0.09 -16.24 18.42
CA HIS A 463 -0.62 -15.10 17.89
C HIS A 463 -1.02 -15.32 16.42
N LEU A 464 -0.07 -15.78 15.58
CA LEU A 464 -0.35 -16.09 14.18
C LEU A 464 -1.45 -17.15 14.01
N ARG A 465 -1.50 -18.16 14.89
CA ARG A 465 -2.60 -19.14 14.93
C ARG A 465 -3.95 -18.44 15.09
N LYS A 466 -4.09 -17.53 16.07
CA LYS A 466 -5.33 -16.78 16.30
C LYS A 466 -5.73 -15.95 15.07
N LEU A 467 -4.76 -15.26 14.46
CA LEU A 467 -5.00 -14.47 13.26
C LEU A 467 -5.47 -15.37 12.10
N ILE A 468 -4.85 -16.54 11.92
CA ILE A 468 -5.25 -17.52 10.89
C ILE A 468 -6.66 -18.07 11.16
N GLU A 469 -7.02 -18.37 12.42
CA GLU A 469 -8.38 -18.77 12.78
C GLU A 469 -9.40 -17.68 12.41
N LYS A 470 -9.10 -16.42 12.74
CA LYS A 470 -9.94 -15.28 12.36
C LYS A 470 -10.03 -15.09 10.84
N LEU A 471 -8.93 -15.22 10.13
CA LEU A 471 -8.87 -15.08 8.67
C LEU A 471 -9.67 -16.17 7.96
N THR A 472 -9.56 -17.41 8.38
CA THR A 472 -10.21 -18.56 7.73
C THR A 472 -11.63 -18.81 8.23
N GLY A 473 -11.94 -18.40 9.46
CA GLY A 473 -13.21 -18.72 10.12
C GLY A 473 -13.29 -20.15 10.64
N TYR A 474 -12.17 -20.87 10.66
CA TYR A 474 -12.09 -22.27 11.11
C TYR A 474 -11.07 -22.44 12.22
N LYS A 475 -11.31 -23.43 13.07
CA LYS A 475 -10.37 -23.87 14.11
C LYS A 475 -9.05 -24.31 13.47
N PHE A 476 -7.94 -23.94 14.09
CA PHE A 476 -6.60 -24.33 13.66
C PHE A 476 -6.33 -25.81 14.02
N GLU A 477 -6.74 -26.69 13.15
CA GLU A 477 -6.75 -28.13 13.38
C GLU A 477 -6.45 -28.88 12.06
N CYS A 478 -5.46 -29.78 12.11
CA CYS A 478 -5.12 -30.64 10.98
C CYS A 478 -6.21 -31.70 10.79
N GLY A 479 -6.69 -31.90 9.55
CA GLY A 479 -7.79 -32.82 9.26
C GLY A 479 -9.19 -32.30 9.58
N GLY A 480 -9.30 -31.08 10.12
CA GLY A 480 -10.55 -30.36 10.32
C GLY A 480 -11.04 -29.64 9.04
N ARG A 481 -11.92 -28.65 9.24
CA ARG A 481 -12.46 -27.82 8.14
C ARG A 481 -11.42 -26.89 7.50
N MET A 482 -10.33 -26.58 8.21
CA MET A 482 -9.20 -25.82 7.65
C MET A 482 -8.37 -26.76 6.77
N THR A 483 -8.56 -26.66 5.45
CA THR A 483 -7.78 -27.46 4.50
C THR A 483 -6.30 -27.01 4.47
N PRO A 484 -5.35 -27.88 4.10
CA PRO A 484 -3.94 -27.51 3.97
C PRO A 484 -3.70 -26.34 3.00
N ASP A 485 -4.49 -26.22 1.92
CA ASP A 485 -4.39 -25.13 0.96
C ASP A 485 -4.86 -23.80 1.56
N LEU A 486 -5.97 -23.83 2.28
CA LEU A 486 -6.50 -22.67 2.99
C LEU A 486 -5.51 -22.19 4.07
N TYR A 487 -4.94 -23.11 4.84
CA TYR A 487 -3.87 -22.80 5.79
C TYR A 487 -2.66 -22.16 5.11
N ARG A 488 -2.18 -22.74 4.00
CA ARG A 488 -1.03 -22.20 3.26
C ARG A 488 -1.33 -20.80 2.71
N ALA A 489 -2.53 -20.56 2.21
CA ALA A 489 -2.97 -19.26 1.73
C ALA A 489 -2.99 -18.23 2.87
N ALA A 490 -3.60 -18.56 4.01
CA ALA A 490 -3.67 -17.68 5.17
C ALA A 490 -2.28 -17.39 5.76
N LYS A 491 -1.42 -18.40 5.86
CA LYS A 491 -0.03 -18.24 6.31
C LYS A 491 0.75 -17.30 5.40
N ARG A 492 0.61 -17.45 4.07
CA ARG A 492 1.26 -16.55 3.09
C ARG A 492 0.76 -15.13 3.25
N TRP A 493 -0.55 -14.95 3.36
CA TRP A 493 -1.13 -13.64 3.57
C TRP A 493 -0.61 -12.97 4.84
N CYS A 494 -0.53 -13.71 5.98
CA CYS A 494 0.07 -13.20 7.21
C CYS A 494 1.53 -12.78 7.00
N ALA A 495 2.32 -13.61 6.30
CA ALA A 495 3.74 -13.31 6.03
C ALA A 495 3.93 -12.03 5.20
N GLU A 496 2.97 -11.68 4.34
CA GLU A 496 3.02 -10.50 3.48
C GLU A 496 2.48 -9.24 4.18
N ASN A 497 1.58 -9.38 5.12
CA ASN A 497 0.83 -8.23 5.66
C ASN A 497 1.03 -7.99 7.16
N VAL A 498 1.35 -8.99 7.97
CA VAL A 498 1.43 -8.86 9.43
C VAL A 498 2.89 -8.85 9.89
N HIS A 499 3.24 -7.90 10.75
CA HIS A 499 4.59 -7.76 11.28
C HIS A 499 4.57 -7.80 12.82
N HIS A 500 5.55 -8.48 13.42
CA HIS A 500 5.75 -8.50 14.86
C HIS A 500 7.04 -7.79 15.22
N ILE A 501 6.97 -6.96 16.25
CA ILE A 501 8.11 -6.24 16.80
C ILE A 501 8.47 -6.92 18.12
N LEU A 502 9.58 -7.66 18.14
CA LEU A 502 10.18 -8.26 19.33
C LEU A 502 11.68 -8.01 19.27
N PRO A 503 12.20 -7.08 20.08
CA PRO A 503 13.63 -6.82 20.17
C PRO A 503 14.40 -8.06 20.63
N PRO A 504 15.56 -8.39 20.02
CA PRO A 504 16.28 -9.63 20.27
C PRO A 504 16.93 -9.72 21.68
N ASP A 505 17.14 -8.58 22.32
CA ASP A 505 17.79 -8.50 23.63
C ASP A 505 16.79 -8.48 24.81
N ASP A 506 15.54 -8.86 24.55
CA ASP A 506 14.42 -8.77 25.51
C ASP A 506 14.24 -7.38 26.14
N ARG A 507 14.84 -6.35 25.54
CA ARG A 507 14.69 -4.95 25.95
C ARG A 507 13.46 -4.34 25.32
N TYR A 508 12.42 -4.22 26.08
CA TYR A 508 11.12 -3.75 25.60
C TYR A 508 10.90 -2.26 25.92
N THR A 509 11.90 -1.40 25.61
CA THR A 509 11.73 0.06 25.76
C THR A 509 10.85 0.64 24.65
N LEU A 510 10.16 1.74 24.94
CA LEU A 510 9.33 2.41 23.94
C LEU A 510 10.16 2.88 22.73
N ASP A 511 11.40 3.35 22.95
CA ASP A 511 12.28 3.82 21.88
C ASP A 511 12.61 2.70 20.89
N GLU A 512 12.96 1.52 21.39
CA GLU A 512 13.22 0.35 20.57
C GLU A 512 12.00 -0.06 19.74
N VAL A 513 10.82 -0.03 20.32
CA VAL A 513 9.57 -0.35 19.63
C VAL A 513 9.28 0.69 18.54
N LEU A 514 9.36 1.98 18.86
CA LEU A 514 9.10 3.07 17.91
C LEU A 514 10.12 3.11 16.77
N GLN A 515 11.39 2.82 17.05
CA GLN A 515 12.43 2.75 16.03
C GLN A 515 12.14 1.65 15.00
N ARG A 516 11.75 0.45 15.45
CA ARG A 516 11.38 -0.65 14.55
C ARG A 516 10.07 -0.37 13.82
N ALA A 517 9.10 0.23 14.51
CA ALA A 517 7.85 0.67 13.88
C ALA A 517 8.13 1.68 12.75
N ARG A 518 9.03 2.66 12.96
CA ARG A 518 9.45 3.62 11.92
C ARG A 518 10.06 2.90 10.71
N GLN A 519 10.93 1.92 10.94
CA GLN A 519 11.51 1.13 9.86
C GLN A 519 10.44 0.35 9.08
N LEU A 520 9.45 -0.22 9.78
CA LEU A 520 8.34 -0.94 9.15
C LEU A 520 7.39 0.00 8.38
N VAL A 521 7.16 1.21 8.89
CA VAL A 521 6.43 2.25 8.14
C VAL A 521 7.14 2.56 6.83
N ALA A 522 8.44 2.81 6.87
CA ALA A 522 9.22 3.15 5.67
C ALA A 522 9.31 1.95 4.70
N ARG A 523 9.68 0.77 5.18
CA ARG A 523 10.00 -0.38 4.32
C ARG A 523 8.79 -1.20 3.90
N ARG A 524 7.76 -1.28 4.74
CA ARG A 524 6.59 -2.17 4.56
C ARG A 524 5.27 -1.43 4.41
N GLY A 525 5.27 -0.11 4.50
CA GLY A 525 4.05 0.69 4.41
C GLY A 525 3.06 0.44 5.55
N VAL A 526 3.57 0.11 6.75
CA VAL A 526 2.72 -0.12 7.94
C VAL A 526 1.86 1.11 8.22
N ARG A 527 0.57 0.87 8.45
CA ARG A 527 -0.44 1.89 8.77
C ARG A 527 -1.07 1.73 10.16
N ILE A 528 -0.83 0.60 10.81
CA ILE A 528 -1.30 0.33 12.17
C ILE A 528 -0.12 -0.08 13.03
N VAL A 529 0.05 0.55 14.19
CA VAL A 529 1.03 0.14 15.20
C VAL A 529 0.27 -0.21 16.47
N VAL A 530 0.52 -1.39 17.00
CA VAL A 530 -0.14 -1.93 18.19
C VAL A 530 0.86 -2.12 19.32
N ILE A 531 0.52 -1.66 20.51
CA ILE A 531 1.19 -2.02 21.78
C ILE A 531 0.15 -2.69 22.67
N ASP A 532 0.36 -3.97 22.98
CA ASP A 532 -0.53 -4.79 23.82
C ASP A 532 0.29 -5.68 24.78
N PRO A 533 0.37 -5.34 26.06
CA PRO A 533 -0.09 -4.10 26.73
C PRO A 533 1.02 -3.09 27.06
N LEU A 534 0.61 -1.88 27.50
CA LEU A 534 1.53 -0.79 27.92
C LEU A 534 2.48 -1.20 29.05
N ASN A 535 2.02 -1.98 30.01
CA ASN A 535 2.77 -2.37 31.23
C ASN A 535 3.92 -3.35 30.96
N ARG A 536 4.10 -3.81 29.72
CA ARG A 536 5.24 -4.63 29.28
C ARG A 536 6.39 -3.80 28.73
N LEU A 537 6.23 -2.47 28.63
CA LEU A 537 7.32 -1.59 28.26
C LEU A 537 8.23 -1.33 29.45
N GLU A 538 9.51 -1.62 29.28
CA GLU A 538 10.55 -1.35 30.25
C GLU A 538 10.88 0.15 30.32
N THR A 539 11.43 0.55 31.45
CA THR A 539 11.87 1.93 31.68
C THR A 539 13.33 2.07 31.27
N ASP A 540 13.62 3.06 30.43
CA ASP A 540 14.98 3.40 30.08
C ASP A 540 15.66 4.32 31.14
N GLU A 541 16.94 4.63 30.93
CA GLU A 541 17.69 5.48 31.90
C GLU A 541 17.08 6.88 32.06
N LYS A 542 16.52 7.45 31.00
CA LYS A 542 15.89 8.79 31.01
C LYS A 542 14.56 8.76 31.76
N GLU A 543 13.81 7.69 31.54
CA GLU A 543 12.50 7.45 32.16
C GLU A 543 12.63 7.11 33.66
N SER A 544 13.78 6.57 34.11
CA SER A 544 14.02 6.15 35.51
C SER A 544 13.95 7.29 36.53
N ALA A 545 14.14 8.52 36.08
CA ALA A 545 14.05 9.71 36.94
C ALA A 545 12.62 10.28 37.04
N MET A 546 11.66 9.74 36.28
CA MET A 546 10.28 10.24 36.19
C MET A 546 9.38 9.58 37.25
N THR A 547 8.40 10.33 37.75
CA THR A 547 7.27 9.72 38.46
C THR A 547 6.41 8.89 37.51
N GLU A 548 5.65 7.93 38.02
CA GLU A 548 4.77 7.07 37.20
C GLU A 548 3.82 7.90 36.32
N LEU A 549 3.25 8.99 36.84
CA LEU A 549 2.37 9.87 36.07
C LEU A 549 3.11 10.60 34.95
N GLN A 550 4.33 11.09 35.24
CA GLN A 550 5.18 11.75 34.24
C GLN A 550 5.59 10.76 33.13
N LEU A 551 5.99 9.56 33.51
CA LEU A 551 6.36 8.49 32.61
C LEU A 551 5.21 8.13 31.66
N ILE A 552 4.00 7.89 32.20
CA ILE A 552 2.83 7.60 31.40
C ILE A 552 2.56 8.77 30.45
N SER A 553 2.59 10.00 30.95
CA SER A 553 2.34 11.19 30.13
C SER A 553 3.34 11.35 29.00
N ASP A 554 4.64 11.13 29.25
CA ASP A 554 5.69 11.18 28.23
C ASP A 554 5.50 10.10 27.18
N ARG A 555 5.31 8.85 27.59
CA ARG A 555 5.08 7.73 26.69
C ARG A 555 3.88 7.97 25.78
N LEU A 556 2.77 8.45 26.32
CA LEU A 556 1.59 8.81 25.53
C LEU A 556 1.87 9.94 24.53
N ASN A 557 2.62 10.98 24.91
CA ASN A 557 3.01 12.07 24.02
C ASN A 557 3.86 11.56 22.85
N ARG A 558 4.79 10.65 23.11
CA ARG A 558 5.66 10.05 22.08
C ARG A 558 4.85 9.20 21.11
N MET A 559 3.88 8.40 21.60
CA MET A 559 2.97 7.61 20.76
C MET A 559 2.06 8.50 19.91
N VAL A 560 1.49 9.56 20.47
CA VAL A 560 0.65 10.53 19.75
C VAL A 560 1.43 11.24 18.66
N ARG A 561 2.64 11.71 18.97
CA ARG A 561 3.52 12.33 17.96
C ARG A 561 3.88 11.34 16.86
N PHE A 562 4.24 10.12 17.23
CA PHE A 562 4.54 9.08 16.24
C PHE A 562 3.35 8.80 15.31
N ALA A 563 2.13 8.69 15.86
CA ALA A 563 0.92 8.50 15.10
C ALA A 563 0.73 9.60 14.05
N ALA A 564 0.86 10.86 14.47
CA ALA A 564 0.69 12.02 13.60
C ALA A 564 1.79 12.10 12.53
N GLN A 565 3.07 12.02 12.93
CA GLN A 565 4.22 12.15 12.04
C GLN A 565 4.28 11.06 10.95
N HIS A 566 3.94 9.83 11.32
CA HIS A 566 4.01 8.69 10.42
C HIS A 566 2.66 8.32 9.80
N ARG A 567 1.61 9.10 10.05
CA ARG A 567 0.24 8.86 9.58
C ARG A 567 -0.19 7.41 9.79
N VAL A 568 -0.03 6.89 11.00
CA VAL A 568 -0.45 5.54 11.39
C VAL A 568 -1.56 5.61 12.43
N LEU A 569 -2.47 4.65 12.42
CA LEU A 569 -3.36 4.40 13.54
C LEU A 569 -2.55 3.70 14.64
N PHE A 570 -2.27 4.41 15.72
CA PHE A 570 -1.54 3.87 16.86
C PHE A 570 -2.52 3.36 17.91
N ILE A 571 -2.47 2.07 18.22
CA ILE A 571 -3.40 1.41 19.12
C ILE A 571 -2.64 0.96 20.37
N LEU A 572 -3.12 1.38 21.52
CA LEU A 572 -2.57 1.04 22.82
C LEU A 572 -3.60 0.28 23.64
N VAL A 573 -3.24 -0.91 24.12
CA VAL A 573 -4.04 -1.62 25.13
C VAL A 573 -3.55 -1.23 26.53
N ALA A 574 -4.47 -0.69 27.32
CA ALA A 574 -4.20 -0.27 28.69
C ALA A 574 -5.12 -1.00 29.69
N HIS A 575 -4.57 -1.46 30.79
CA HIS A 575 -5.33 -2.10 31.86
C HIS A 575 -5.95 -1.06 32.80
N PRO A 576 -7.20 -1.25 33.23
CA PRO A 576 -7.77 -0.42 34.26
C PRO A 576 -7.11 -0.71 35.63
N ARG A 577 -7.13 0.29 36.52
CA ARG A 577 -6.85 0.04 37.94
C ARG A 577 -7.88 -0.96 38.49
N LYS A 578 -7.60 -1.52 39.68
CA LYS A 578 -8.54 -2.42 40.33
C LYS A 578 -9.87 -1.68 40.58
N VAL A 579 -10.89 -2.02 39.81
CA VAL A 579 -12.24 -1.47 39.96
C VAL A 579 -13.09 -2.52 40.64
N ASN A 580 -13.88 -2.12 41.64
CA ASN A 580 -14.84 -3.00 42.28
C ASN A 580 -15.80 -3.58 41.22
N ARG A 581 -16.04 -4.89 41.27
CA ARG A 581 -16.87 -5.60 40.29
C ARG A 581 -18.34 -5.22 40.34
N ALA A 582 -18.81 -4.73 41.49
CA ALA A 582 -20.21 -4.36 41.69
C ALA A 582 -20.33 -2.92 42.21
N ASN A 583 -21.43 -2.28 41.83
CA ASN A 583 -21.88 -1.02 42.42
C ASN A 583 -22.43 -1.30 43.85
N LEU A 584 -22.74 -0.23 44.59
CA LEU A 584 -23.38 -0.32 45.90
C LEU A 584 -24.68 -1.12 45.88
N ASN A 585 -25.33 -1.22 44.74
CA ASN A 585 -26.57 -1.99 44.52
C ASN A 585 -26.32 -3.45 44.08
N GLY A 586 -25.05 -3.92 44.07
CA GLY A 586 -24.72 -5.28 43.62
C GLY A 586 -24.67 -5.50 42.10
N GLU A 587 -24.94 -4.48 41.31
CA GLU A 587 -24.88 -4.54 39.84
C GLU A 587 -23.42 -4.51 39.31
N LYS A 588 -23.13 -5.24 38.25
CA LYS A 588 -21.81 -5.22 37.58
C LYS A 588 -21.47 -3.79 37.14
N ARG A 589 -20.50 -3.18 37.79
CA ARG A 589 -20.01 -1.87 37.37
C ARG A 589 -19.25 -1.98 36.06
N ARG A 590 -19.62 -1.21 35.06
CA ARG A 590 -18.89 -1.03 33.80
C ARG A 590 -17.50 -0.42 34.08
N VAL A 591 -16.46 -0.84 33.32
CA VAL A 591 -15.18 -0.14 33.20
C VAL A 591 -15.38 1.05 32.27
N GLU A 592 -14.79 2.17 32.63
CA GLU A 592 -14.81 3.40 31.82
C GLU A 592 -13.37 3.84 31.50
N MET A 593 -13.22 4.73 30.52
CA MET A 593 -11.93 5.35 30.18
C MET A 593 -11.22 5.93 31.41
N ASN A 594 -11.98 6.50 32.33
CA ASN A 594 -11.46 7.09 33.56
C ASN A 594 -10.93 6.08 34.59
N ASP A 595 -11.16 4.81 34.39
CA ASP A 595 -10.64 3.75 35.26
C ASP A 595 -9.23 3.29 34.89
N ILE A 596 -8.68 3.75 33.76
CA ILE A 596 -7.29 3.44 33.37
C ILE A 596 -6.33 4.12 34.36
N ASN A 597 -5.26 3.43 34.77
CA ASN A 597 -4.25 4.01 35.62
C ASN A 597 -3.55 5.20 34.91
N GLY A 598 -3.45 6.38 35.53
CA GLY A 598 -3.04 7.62 34.84
C GLY A 598 -4.14 8.23 33.96
N SER A 599 -5.40 7.98 34.27
CA SER A 599 -6.59 8.16 33.42
C SER A 599 -6.80 9.52 32.77
N ALA A 600 -6.48 10.62 33.46
CA ALA A 600 -6.65 11.96 32.90
C ALA A 600 -5.89 12.16 31.59
N ASP A 601 -4.68 11.64 31.49
CA ASP A 601 -3.83 11.75 30.30
C ASP A 601 -4.30 10.85 29.16
N PHE A 602 -4.77 9.64 29.45
CA PHE A 602 -5.38 8.78 28.42
C PHE A 602 -6.60 9.47 27.82
N GLY A 603 -7.47 10.02 28.68
CA GLY A 603 -8.65 10.75 28.27
C GLY A 603 -8.33 11.99 27.43
N ASN A 604 -7.30 12.75 27.81
CA ASN A 604 -6.94 13.98 27.12
C ASN A 604 -6.28 13.73 25.76
N LYS A 605 -5.38 12.75 25.68
CA LYS A 605 -4.51 12.51 24.52
C LYS A 605 -5.13 11.59 23.46
N ALA A 606 -5.96 10.61 23.85
CA ALA A 606 -6.58 9.70 22.91
C ALA A 606 -7.56 10.41 21.94
N ASN A 607 -7.53 10.01 20.67
CA ASN A 607 -8.53 10.37 19.68
C ASN A 607 -9.74 9.43 19.75
N TYR A 608 -9.49 8.15 20.05
CA TYR A 608 -10.50 7.13 20.27
C TYR A 608 -10.26 6.42 21.60
N CYS A 609 -11.34 6.08 22.30
CA CYS A 609 -11.28 5.17 23.42
C CYS A 609 -12.39 4.15 23.31
N LEU A 610 -12.00 2.88 23.25
CA LEU A 610 -12.91 1.74 23.24
C LEU A 610 -12.78 0.96 24.53
N VAL A 611 -13.91 0.62 25.14
CA VAL A 611 -13.97 -0.24 26.33
C VAL A 611 -14.65 -1.54 25.97
N ILE A 612 -13.99 -2.64 26.24
CA ILE A 612 -14.48 -3.97 25.94
C ILE A 612 -15.00 -4.61 27.22
N ASP A 613 -16.24 -5.11 27.16
CA ASP A 613 -16.88 -5.86 28.25
C ASP A 613 -17.49 -7.13 27.67
N ARG A 614 -16.99 -8.30 28.08
CA ARG A 614 -17.45 -9.60 27.62
C ARG A 614 -18.32 -10.29 28.67
N ASP A 615 -19.39 -10.86 28.20
CA ASP A 615 -20.20 -11.85 28.92
C ASP A 615 -19.99 -13.23 28.24
N ASP A 616 -19.17 -14.07 28.88
CA ASP A 616 -18.84 -15.39 28.34
C ASP A 616 -20.04 -16.34 28.39
N THR A 617 -20.98 -16.15 29.32
CA THR A 617 -22.18 -17.00 29.46
C THR A 617 -23.11 -16.81 28.27
N GLN A 618 -23.25 -15.58 27.79
CA GLN A 618 -24.08 -15.25 26.65
C GLN A 618 -23.29 -15.16 25.33
N ARG A 619 -21.97 -15.36 25.36
CA ARG A 619 -21.05 -15.17 24.21
C ARG A 619 -21.22 -13.79 23.58
N ARG A 620 -21.51 -12.80 24.38
CA ARG A 620 -21.72 -11.40 23.95
C ARG A 620 -20.54 -10.55 24.38
N THR A 621 -20.13 -9.65 23.50
CA THR A 621 -19.14 -8.62 23.80
C THR A 621 -19.75 -7.28 23.48
N THR A 622 -19.82 -6.41 24.47
CA THR A 622 -20.24 -5.04 24.30
C THR A 622 -19.00 -4.16 24.15
N VAL A 623 -18.98 -3.39 23.06
CA VAL A 623 -17.94 -2.40 22.78
C VAL A 623 -18.54 -1.03 23.07
N PHE A 624 -18.02 -0.35 24.08
CA PHE A 624 -18.38 1.01 24.38
C PHE A 624 -17.39 1.96 23.71
N VAL A 625 -17.89 2.87 22.91
CA VAL A 625 -17.14 3.95 22.30
C VAL A 625 -17.21 5.13 23.27
N ASP A 626 -16.28 5.21 24.22
CA ASP A 626 -16.26 6.25 25.27
C ASP A 626 -15.76 7.58 24.73
N LYS A 627 -14.95 7.55 23.67
CA LYS A 627 -14.43 8.76 23.04
C LYS A 627 -14.24 8.61 21.54
N VAL A 628 -14.73 9.60 20.80
CA VAL A 628 -14.33 9.94 19.43
C VAL A 628 -14.11 11.45 19.39
N ARG A 629 -12.90 11.90 19.08
CA ARG A 629 -12.53 13.32 19.17
C ARG A 629 -13.13 14.16 18.04
N PHE A 630 -13.24 13.59 16.86
CA PHE A 630 -13.69 14.29 15.65
C PHE A 630 -15.09 13.83 15.26
N LYS A 631 -16.04 14.76 15.11
CA LYS A 631 -17.46 14.48 14.83
C LYS A 631 -17.69 13.69 13.53
N HIS A 632 -16.90 13.97 12.47
CA HIS A 632 -17.03 13.25 11.20
C HIS A 632 -16.61 11.77 11.29
N LEU A 633 -15.78 11.41 12.29
CA LEU A 633 -15.35 10.04 12.51
C LEU A 633 -16.31 9.22 13.37
N GLY A 634 -17.22 9.88 14.09
CA GLY A 634 -18.25 9.18 14.86
C GLY A 634 -18.69 9.89 16.13
N THR A 635 -19.43 9.13 16.96
CA THR A 635 -20.04 9.57 18.21
C THR A 635 -19.83 8.54 19.31
N ARG A 636 -20.02 8.96 20.56
CA ARG A 636 -20.08 8.04 21.70
C ARG A 636 -21.30 7.12 21.58
N GLY A 637 -21.17 5.91 22.08
CA GLY A 637 -22.25 4.95 22.08
C GLY A 637 -21.77 3.56 22.46
N GLU A 638 -22.61 2.59 22.28
CA GLU A 638 -22.26 1.19 22.52
C GLU A 638 -22.83 0.29 21.42
N CYS A 639 -22.16 -0.81 21.18
CA CYS A 639 -22.66 -1.86 20.30
C CYS A 639 -22.31 -3.22 20.86
N THR A 640 -23.22 -4.18 20.70
CA THR A 640 -23.04 -5.53 21.17
C THR A 640 -22.82 -6.47 19.99
N MET A 641 -21.90 -7.42 20.17
CA MET A 641 -21.52 -8.40 19.17
C MET A 641 -21.56 -9.79 19.78
N HIS A 642 -21.79 -10.78 18.93
CA HIS A 642 -21.63 -12.18 19.29
C HIS A 642 -20.16 -12.56 19.09
N TYR A 643 -19.56 -13.23 20.08
CA TYR A 643 -18.23 -13.78 19.98
C TYR A 643 -18.29 -15.27 19.61
N ASP A 644 -17.67 -15.64 18.50
CA ASP A 644 -17.50 -17.04 18.11
C ASP A 644 -16.19 -17.61 18.67
N PRO A 645 -16.24 -18.51 19.65
CA PRO A 645 -15.03 -19.07 20.27
C PRO A 645 -14.24 -20.01 19.36
N VAL A 646 -14.83 -20.49 18.26
CA VAL A 646 -14.17 -21.40 17.32
C VAL A 646 -13.21 -20.67 16.41
N SER A 647 -13.66 -19.57 15.83
CA SER A 647 -12.86 -18.76 14.91
C SER A 647 -12.25 -17.51 15.56
N GLY A 648 -12.68 -17.19 16.78
CA GLY A 648 -12.32 -15.94 17.46
C GLY A 648 -12.96 -14.69 16.85
N ARG A 649 -13.89 -14.82 15.90
CA ARG A 649 -14.54 -13.72 15.18
C ARG A 649 -15.63 -13.05 16.02
N TYR A 650 -15.89 -11.80 15.67
CA TYR A 650 -17.00 -11.01 16.18
C TYR A 650 -18.07 -10.83 15.11
N LEU A 651 -19.32 -11.14 15.45
CA LEU A 651 -20.47 -11.03 14.56
C LEU A 651 -21.41 -9.95 15.10
N PRO A 652 -21.87 -9.01 14.27
CA PRO A 652 -22.84 -8.01 14.70
C PRO A 652 -24.14 -8.68 15.19
N LEU A 653 -24.72 -8.15 16.26
CA LEU A 653 -26.07 -8.50 16.67
C LEU A 653 -27.04 -7.51 16.02
N THR A 654 -28.10 -8.02 15.42
CA THR A 654 -29.21 -7.22 14.87
C THR A 654 -30.42 -7.34 15.78
N TYR A 655 -31.20 -6.25 15.81
CA TYR A 655 -32.52 -6.26 16.47
C TYR A 655 -33.45 -7.19 15.69
N ASP A 656 -34.23 -8.02 16.40
CA ASP A 656 -35.23 -8.90 15.81
C ASP A 656 -36.42 -8.05 15.30
N PRO A 657 -36.68 -7.97 13.98
CA PRO A 657 -37.79 -7.18 13.46
C PRO A 657 -39.16 -7.73 13.87
N ASP A 658 -39.25 -8.97 14.34
CA ASP A 658 -40.51 -9.60 14.74
C ASP A 658 -40.95 -9.29 16.19
N GLY A 659 -40.26 -8.36 16.87
CA GLY A 659 -40.70 -7.81 18.15
C GLY A 659 -40.58 -8.74 19.35
N LEU A 660 -39.89 -9.87 19.24
CA LEU A 660 -39.66 -10.83 20.32
C LEU A 660 -38.51 -10.47 21.26
N GLY A 661 -37.97 -9.25 21.18
CA GLY A 661 -37.04 -8.68 22.16
C GLY A 661 -35.66 -9.30 22.25
N GLY A 662 -35.26 -10.10 21.28
CA GLY A 662 -33.95 -10.76 21.23
C GLY A 662 -33.02 -10.17 20.17
N LEU A 663 -31.79 -9.84 20.56
CA LEU A 663 -30.72 -9.56 19.60
C LEU A 663 -30.26 -10.90 19.00
N LYS A 664 -30.40 -11.07 17.68
CA LYS A 664 -29.91 -12.26 16.97
C LYS A 664 -28.54 -11.98 16.32
N PRO A 665 -27.63 -12.96 16.31
CA PRO A 665 -26.37 -12.82 15.57
C PRO A 665 -26.67 -12.74 14.08
N HIS A 666 -26.21 -11.68 13.45
CA HIS A 666 -26.31 -11.50 12.00
C HIS A 666 -25.02 -12.01 11.36
N ILE A 667 -25.12 -13.11 10.63
CA ILE A 667 -23.96 -13.76 10.01
C ILE A 667 -23.81 -13.21 8.58
N HIS A 668 -23.02 -12.15 8.43
CA HIS A 668 -22.48 -11.77 7.13
C HIS A 668 -21.08 -12.35 6.96
N TRP A 669 -21.01 -13.59 6.54
CA TRP A 669 -19.76 -14.31 6.32
C TRP A 669 -18.97 -13.81 5.10
N ALA A 670 -19.62 -13.08 4.24
CA ALA A 670 -19.20 -12.78 2.90
C ALA A 670 -17.89 -11.99 2.79
N ASN A 671 -17.58 -11.12 3.73
CA ASN A 671 -16.51 -10.13 3.55
C ASN A 671 -15.11 -10.58 3.96
N PHE A 672 -14.96 -11.70 4.68
CA PHE A 672 -13.65 -12.15 5.13
C PHE A 672 -13.00 -13.19 4.23
N ASN A 673 -13.77 -13.99 3.52
CA ASN A 673 -13.24 -15.16 2.82
C ASN A 673 -12.91 -14.93 1.34
N ILE A 674 -13.20 -13.78 0.76
CA ILE A 674 -13.43 -13.72 -0.68
C ILE A 674 -12.21 -13.29 -1.48
N ARG A 675 -11.37 -12.38 -1.01
CA ARG A 675 -10.29 -11.84 -1.85
C ARG A 675 -8.98 -12.62 -1.87
N TRP A 676 -8.67 -13.38 -0.83
CA TRP A 676 -7.33 -13.94 -0.67
C TRP A 676 -7.31 -15.43 -0.33
N VAL A 677 -8.47 -16.00 -0.09
CA VAL A 677 -8.63 -17.44 0.21
C VAL A 677 -8.76 -18.28 -1.06
N ASN A 678 -9.06 -17.67 -2.20
CA ASN A 678 -9.11 -18.40 -3.46
C ASN A 678 -7.70 -18.52 -4.08
N PRO A 679 -7.07 -19.72 -4.04
CA PRO A 679 -5.73 -19.92 -4.59
C PRO A 679 -5.66 -19.73 -6.11
N GLN A 680 -6.81 -19.69 -6.81
CA GLN A 680 -6.92 -19.57 -8.26
C GLN A 680 -7.15 -18.13 -8.71
N GLY A 681 -7.26 -17.16 -7.79
CA GLY A 681 -7.39 -15.73 -8.13
C GLY A 681 -8.72 -15.31 -8.73
N GLU A 682 -9.75 -16.17 -8.66
CA GLU A 682 -11.11 -15.82 -9.05
C GLU A 682 -11.80 -15.06 -7.92
N SER A 683 -12.06 -13.80 -8.14
CA SER A 683 -12.83 -12.94 -7.25
C SER A 683 -14.32 -13.17 -7.51
N ARG A 684 -15.03 -13.79 -6.58
CA ARG A 684 -16.50 -13.83 -6.58
C ARG A 684 -17.13 -12.54 -6.05
N MET A 685 -16.46 -11.42 -6.23
CA MET A 685 -16.92 -10.13 -5.69
C MET A 685 -18.13 -9.53 -6.44
N GLY A 686 -18.40 -9.93 -7.67
CA GLY A 686 -19.45 -9.31 -8.47
C GLY A 686 -20.86 -9.48 -7.90
N GLU A 687 -21.21 -10.66 -7.41
CA GLU A 687 -22.57 -10.95 -6.95
C GLU A 687 -22.89 -10.38 -5.55
N GLU A 688 -21.91 -10.11 -4.75
CA GLU A 688 -22.06 -9.71 -3.36
C GLU A 688 -21.88 -8.20 -3.15
N GLU A 689 -21.09 -7.53 -3.98
CA GLU A 689 -21.10 -6.07 -4.10
C GLU A 689 -22.45 -5.59 -4.66
N GLU A 690 -23.04 -6.29 -5.62
CA GLU A 690 -24.39 -6.00 -6.09
C GLU A 690 -25.43 -6.16 -4.96
N ARG A 691 -25.38 -7.23 -4.18
CA ARG A 691 -26.29 -7.42 -3.03
C ARG A 691 -26.09 -6.40 -1.92
N LEU A 692 -24.87 -5.93 -1.69
CA LEU A 692 -24.57 -4.86 -0.72
C LEU A 692 -24.99 -3.48 -1.25
N GLN A 693 -24.89 -3.28 -2.56
CA GLN A 693 -25.37 -2.06 -3.21
C GLN A 693 -26.89 -2.01 -3.24
N ASP A 694 -27.58 -3.12 -3.56
CA ASP A 694 -29.02 -3.28 -3.44
C ASP A 694 -29.51 -3.09 -2.00
N ALA A 695 -28.78 -3.59 -1.01
CA ALA A 695 -29.10 -3.38 0.40
C ALA A 695 -28.86 -1.94 0.87
N ARG A 696 -27.95 -1.18 0.22
CA ARG A 696 -27.74 0.26 0.46
C ARG A 696 -28.82 1.10 -0.20
N GLU A 697 -29.24 0.75 -1.41
CA GLU A 697 -30.27 1.47 -2.16
C GLU A 697 -31.67 1.25 -1.57
N ASN A 698 -31.96 0.05 -1.06
CA ASN A 698 -33.21 -0.25 -0.36
C ASN A 698 -33.32 0.38 1.05
N LYS A 699 -32.22 0.82 1.67
CA LYS A 699 -32.25 1.53 2.97
C LYS A 699 -32.64 3.03 2.86
N GLY A 700 -32.71 3.58 1.66
CA GLY A 700 -33.21 4.95 1.43
C GLY A 700 -34.69 5.15 1.72
N GLN A 701 -35.46 4.10 2.03
CA GLN A 701 -36.92 4.18 2.28
C GLN A 701 -37.36 4.08 3.76
N PHE A 702 -36.43 3.92 4.70
CA PHE A 702 -36.79 3.95 6.11
C PHE A 702 -36.78 5.39 6.65
N ARG A 703 -37.94 6.04 6.62
CA ARG A 703 -38.20 7.28 7.36
C ARG A 703 -38.11 6.99 8.85
N ILE A 704 -37.21 7.69 9.52
CA ILE A 704 -37.20 7.83 10.98
C ILE A 704 -38.50 8.53 11.34
N ARG A 705 -39.37 7.87 12.09
CA ARG A 705 -40.39 8.58 12.86
C ARG A 705 -39.70 9.14 14.10
N GLU A 706 -39.66 10.45 14.17
CA GLU A 706 -39.39 11.16 15.41
C GLU A 706 -40.55 10.93 16.36
N GLU A 707 -40.31 10.38 17.51
CA GLU A 707 -41.00 10.61 18.77
C GLU A 707 -39.96 10.76 19.88
#